data_499742c2bfd1038e0f17f031c3a28f4e
#
_entry.id   499742c2bfd1038e0f17f031c3a28f4e
#
_cell.length_a   1.000
_cell.length_b   1.000
_cell.length_c   1.000
_cell.angle_alpha   90.00
_cell.angle_beta   90.00
_cell.angle_gamma   90.00
#
_symmetry.space_group_name_H-M   'P 1'
#
loop_
_entity.id
_entity.type
_entity.pdbx_description
1 polymer ?
#
loop_
_entity_poly.entity_id
_entity_poly.type
_entity_poly.pdbx_seq_one_letter_code
_entity_poly.pdbx_strand_id
1 'polypeptide(L)'
;MLRISHIKPWLLLGLLAIAILSDSCDKNDDDGIGTEVQLLSFGPSPALRGGNLRFIGHNLDQVSSIVLSNNVSVSTFVSKTSELLVITVPEETVDGLVVLKTPQGDITTKTILTISEPIKLSSFSPQNARPGAVVTIEGDYLNLIKEVIFNNRKSVLDTGFISQTKSKIEVRIPEDAQTGKIVISNGMPDPILVESETELGVTLPSVTQLSPNPVKAGTALTITGTDLDLTQEVIFSGGERVSAFSGASPTELVLNVPANAKDGAIKLVAKSLVEVETSESLTLVVPAISGMSPNPAKNGENITVSGTNLDLIVRAVFGGDKQGTLLGGSATSIQVQVPADATEAAVTFITAADKSVVSGSTLNLVKPTITSFAPQEIQFNNELTITGNHLDLIATVKFSGGTEVAVSNGTLTEIKVNVPVGTISGPITVVARNGETVSSGQSLTILASTSATITSMPASAKPGDMISIVGENLDEITELIFPGNVPATMFGQKTATLIEVFIPLSVERGIGVITLITVDNEMVLSPPINIQGVDPVADPALVFFNFDGLNAWWGDAGAIENDPDLTLDGSSYFRVNQGCNGWTGFFWRNGQNNFPGATIGTNIANYVLKFDINVLSPITGGEFAWRLKGSSGDFWYSWKPWESEGPYQTNGWITITIPLTQFYAGGVQLGDLSTITEDFGVAFNNGSSTVNACIDNVRFEAL
;
A
#
# COMPACT_ATOMS: atom_id res chain seq x y z
N MET A 1 -9.19 -10.50 17.82
CA MET A 1 -8.85 -11.86 17.33
C MET A 1 -7.40 -12.15 17.68
N LEU A 2 -7.18 -12.81 18.79
CA LEU A 2 -5.85 -13.23 19.24
C LEU A 2 -5.45 -14.51 18.52
N ARG A 3 -4.28 -14.51 17.91
CA ARG A 3 -3.61 -15.74 17.48
C ARG A 3 -2.65 -16.19 18.56
N ILE A 4 -2.97 -17.30 19.18
CA ILE A 4 -2.10 -18.08 20.06
C ILE A 4 -1.15 -18.88 19.16
N SER A 5 0.15 -18.67 19.31
CA SER A 5 1.18 -19.47 18.63
C SER A 5 1.72 -20.54 19.58
N HIS A 6 1.84 -21.72 19.03
CA HIS A 6 2.20 -23.00 19.58
C HIS A 6 3.49 -23.03 20.41
N ILE A 7 3.39 -23.59 21.62
CA ILE A 7 4.50 -24.12 22.39
C ILE A 7 4.66 -25.59 21.99
N LYS A 8 5.85 -25.96 21.52
CA LYS A 8 6.21 -27.33 21.19
C LYS A 8 6.49 -28.14 22.48
N PRO A 9 5.97 -29.38 22.58
CA PRO A 9 6.26 -30.27 23.69
C PRO A 9 7.52 -31.11 23.40
N TRP A 10 8.64 -30.70 23.97
CA TRP A 10 9.87 -31.51 23.99
C TRP A 10 10.49 -31.47 25.40
N LEU A 11 9.78 -32.02 26.37
CA LEU A 11 10.32 -32.24 27.72
C LEU A 11 9.52 -33.34 28.44
N LEU A 12 9.52 -34.56 27.84
CA LEU A 12 8.97 -35.75 28.48
C LEU A 12 9.50 -37.02 27.78
N LEU A 13 10.83 -37.15 27.78
CA LEU A 13 11.49 -38.42 27.38
C LEU A 13 12.89 -38.46 28.01
N GLY A 14 12.93 -38.56 29.32
CA GLY A 14 14.18 -38.63 30.08
C GLY A 14 14.03 -39.39 31.40
N LEU A 15 13.00 -40.20 31.55
CA LEU A 15 12.77 -40.93 32.82
C LEU A 15 12.15 -42.29 32.54
N LEU A 16 12.86 -43.09 31.67
CA LEU A 16 12.51 -44.53 31.56
C LEU A 16 13.67 -45.29 30.88
N ALA A 17 14.82 -45.39 31.54
CA ALA A 17 15.88 -46.33 31.17
C ALA A 17 16.85 -46.58 32.33
N ILE A 18 16.35 -46.93 33.52
CA ILE A 18 17.15 -47.62 34.56
C ILE A 18 16.20 -48.63 35.24
N ALA A 19 15.95 -49.70 34.55
CA ALA A 19 15.55 -50.97 35.15
C ALA A 19 15.71 -51.98 34.04
N ILE A 20 16.78 -52.73 34.08
CA ILE A 20 17.00 -54.10 33.61
C ILE A 20 18.52 -54.22 33.41
N LEU A 21 19.18 -54.71 34.42
CA LEU A 21 20.34 -55.59 34.34
C LEU A 21 20.64 -56.03 35.77
N SER A 22 19.85 -56.93 36.27
CA SER A 22 20.20 -57.83 37.30
C SER A 22 20.11 -59.22 36.68
N ASP A 23 21.25 -59.73 36.27
CA ASP A 23 21.49 -61.17 36.50
C ASP A 23 22.93 -61.49 36.23
N SER A 24 23.41 -62.30 37.11
CA SER A 24 24.58 -63.21 36.95
C SER A 24 25.95 -62.65 37.26
N CYS A 25 26.45 -62.84 38.43
CA CYS A 25 27.33 -64.01 38.62
C CYS A 25 27.77 -64.13 40.07
N ASP A 26 27.45 -65.27 40.60
CA ASP A 26 28.00 -65.88 41.78
C ASP A 26 29.54 -66.08 41.57
N LYS A 27 30.31 -65.39 42.40
CA LYS A 27 31.62 -65.89 42.83
C LYS A 27 31.96 -65.24 44.18
N ASN A 28 31.97 -66.02 45.16
CA ASN A 28 32.74 -65.81 46.41
C ASN A 28 34.18 -65.46 46.06
N ASP A 29 34.44 -64.16 46.18
CA ASP A 29 35.78 -63.70 46.57
C ASP A 29 35.58 -62.87 47.82
N ASP A 30 35.96 -63.46 48.90
CA ASP A 30 36.19 -62.89 50.22
C ASP A 30 37.40 -61.95 50.07
N ASP A 31 37.30 -60.87 49.35
CA ASP A 31 38.26 -59.79 49.37
C ASP A 31 37.97 -59.00 50.64
N GLY A 32 38.63 -59.36 51.66
CA GLY A 32 38.76 -58.62 52.89
C GLY A 32 38.94 -57.13 52.54
N ILE A 33 38.00 -56.28 52.97
CA ILE A 33 38.11 -54.81 52.90
C ILE A 33 39.47 -54.50 53.45
N GLY A 34 40.40 -54.12 52.55
CA GLY A 34 41.79 -53.82 52.96
C GLY A 34 41.73 -52.80 54.09
N THR A 35 42.65 -52.97 55.04
CA THR A 35 42.73 -52.08 56.23
C THR A 35 43.10 -50.65 55.87
N GLU A 36 43.27 -50.38 54.55
CA GLU A 36 43.61 -49.04 54.05
C GLU A 36 42.35 -48.12 53.89
N VAL A 37 42.55 -46.83 54.18
CA VAL A 37 41.57 -45.81 53.99
C VAL A 37 41.38 -45.57 52.51
N GLN A 38 40.10 -45.60 52.01
CA GLN A 38 39.77 -45.31 50.65
C GLN A 38 38.72 -44.18 50.61
N LEU A 39 39.00 -43.09 49.87
CA LEU A 39 38.05 -42.02 49.58
C LEU A 39 37.38 -42.28 48.23
N LEU A 40 36.07 -42.47 48.24
CA LEU A 40 35.25 -42.68 47.04
C LEU A 40 34.70 -41.34 46.45
N SER A 41 34.20 -40.49 47.34
CA SER A 41 33.71 -39.18 46.95
C SER A 41 33.70 -38.19 48.12
N PHE A 42 33.61 -36.92 47.80
CA PHE A 42 33.39 -35.87 48.76
C PHE A 42 32.44 -34.80 48.16
N GLY A 43 31.72 -34.08 49.07
CA GLY A 43 30.81 -33.01 48.64
C GLY A 43 29.97 -32.46 49.80
N PRO A 44 29.27 -31.37 49.51
CA PRO A 44 29.13 -30.69 48.25
C PRO A 44 30.39 -29.91 47.82
N SER A 45 30.56 -29.74 46.55
CA SER A 45 31.49 -28.78 45.94
C SER A 45 30.73 -28.04 44.85
N PRO A 46 30.48 -26.72 45.00
CA PRO A 46 30.97 -25.82 46.03
C PRO A 46 30.44 -26.14 47.44
N ALA A 47 31.29 -26.00 48.45
CA ALA A 47 30.91 -26.09 49.87
C ALA A 47 30.71 -24.71 50.48
N LEU A 48 29.74 -24.59 51.35
CA LEU A 48 29.52 -23.36 52.12
C LEU A 48 30.50 -23.26 53.29
N ARG A 49 31.10 -22.09 53.55
CA ARG A 49 31.83 -21.82 54.79
C ARG A 49 30.89 -21.98 55.98
N GLY A 50 31.37 -22.64 57.04
CA GLY A 50 30.51 -23.02 58.14
C GLY A 50 29.54 -24.15 57.86
N GLY A 51 29.41 -24.59 56.61
CA GLY A 51 28.58 -25.71 56.20
C GLY A 51 29.25 -27.06 56.37
N ASN A 52 28.53 -28.15 56.20
CA ASN A 52 29.05 -29.52 56.34
C ASN A 52 29.59 -30.01 54.98
N LEU A 53 30.85 -30.45 55.02
CA LEU A 53 31.53 -31.17 53.92
C LEU A 53 31.61 -32.65 54.30
N ARG A 54 31.10 -33.52 53.42
CA ARG A 54 31.02 -34.97 53.64
C ARG A 54 32.03 -35.68 52.75
N PHE A 55 32.64 -36.70 53.29
CA PHE A 55 33.52 -37.62 52.62
C PHE A 55 32.93 -39.02 52.77
N ILE A 56 32.85 -39.75 51.68
CA ILE A 56 32.28 -41.11 51.62
C ILE A 56 33.38 -42.03 51.14
N GLY A 57 33.54 -43.16 51.79
CA GLY A 57 34.64 -44.10 51.47
C GLY A 57 34.62 -45.32 52.38
N HIS A 58 35.78 -45.92 52.54
CA HIS A 58 35.96 -47.07 53.43
C HIS A 58 37.07 -46.76 54.44
N ASN A 59 36.87 -47.26 55.67
CA ASN A 59 37.79 -47.08 56.80
C ASN A 59 38.10 -45.60 57.16
N LEU A 60 37.15 -44.68 56.88
CA LEU A 60 37.31 -43.25 57.10
C LEU A 60 37.43 -42.88 58.58
N ASP A 61 37.08 -43.79 59.48
CA ASP A 61 37.30 -43.66 60.92
C ASP A 61 38.77 -43.61 61.33
N GLN A 62 39.68 -44.02 60.45
CA GLN A 62 41.14 -43.94 60.68
C GLN A 62 41.72 -42.55 60.25
N VAL A 63 41.03 -41.71 59.59
CA VAL A 63 41.49 -40.37 59.21
C VAL A 63 41.68 -39.51 60.46
N SER A 64 42.94 -39.03 60.65
CA SER A 64 43.32 -38.24 61.84
C SER A 64 42.93 -36.75 61.71
N SER A 65 43.08 -36.21 60.50
CA SER A 65 42.69 -34.82 60.17
C SER A 65 42.50 -34.67 58.68
N ILE A 66 41.78 -33.64 58.29
CA ILE A 66 41.60 -33.21 56.91
C ILE A 66 42.31 -31.87 56.79
N VAL A 67 43.20 -31.79 55.78
CA VAL A 67 43.88 -30.54 55.41
C VAL A 67 43.22 -29.99 54.18
N LEU A 68 42.58 -28.86 54.33
CA LEU A 68 41.99 -28.07 53.26
C LEU A 68 43.03 -27.11 52.66
N SER A 69 42.79 -26.52 51.51
CA SER A 69 43.66 -25.53 50.91
C SER A 69 43.99 -24.39 51.91
N ASN A 70 45.12 -23.70 51.68
CA ASN A 70 45.72 -22.72 52.57
C ASN A 70 46.17 -23.32 53.92
N ASN A 71 46.50 -24.63 53.92
CA ASN A 71 46.97 -25.38 55.11
C ASN A 71 45.99 -25.35 56.29
N VAL A 72 44.72 -25.18 56.02
CA VAL A 72 43.68 -25.23 57.09
C VAL A 72 43.44 -26.67 57.49
N SER A 73 43.86 -27.03 58.71
CA SER A 73 43.75 -28.41 59.20
C SER A 73 42.55 -28.55 60.14
N VAL A 74 41.67 -29.53 59.85
CA VAL A 74 40.47 -29.84 60.65
C VAL A 74 40.65 -31.24 61.25
N SER A 75 40.69 -31.29 62.54
CA SER A 75 40.79 -32.53 63.35
C SER A 75 39.53 -32.81 64.17
N THR A 76 38.54 -31.86 64.14
CA THR A 76 37.24 -32.02 64.78
C THR A 76 36.20 -32.41 63.72
N PHE A 77 35.57 -33.54 63.94
CA PHE A 77 34.59 -34.11 63.02
C PHE A 77 33.17 -33.99 63.59
N VAL A 78 32.24 -33.53 62.70
CA VAL A 78 30.80 -33.52 63.00
C VAL A 78 30.24 -34.94 63.06
N SER A 79 30.78 -35.83 62.18
CA SER A 79 30.50 -37.27 62.19
C SER A 79 31.74 -37.99 61.67
N LYS A 80 32.05 -39.15 62.27
CA LYS A 80 33.18 -39.96 61.89
C LYS A 80 32.80 -41.44 62.06
N THR A 81 32.64 -42.13 60.91
CA THR A 81 32.37 -43.56 60.83
C THR A 81 33.31 -44.19 59.83
N SER A 82 33.30 -45.51 59.67
CA SER A 82 34.09 -46.18 58.62
C SER A 82 33.69 -45.77 57.19
N GLU A 83 32.47 -45.33 56.93
CA GLU A 83 31.98 -45.06 55.60
C GLU A 83 31.71 -43.55 55.37
N LEU A 84 31.54 -42.74 56.43
CA LEU A 84 31.22 -41.34 56.35
C LEU A 84 32.00 -40.49 57.32
N LEU A 85 32.67 -39.46 56.79
CA LEU A 85 33.35 -38.45 57.54
C LEU A 85 32.72 -37.08 57.23
N VAL A 86 32.38 -36.29 58.25
CA VAL A 86 31.78 -34.97 58.07
C VAL A 86 32.56 -33.94 58.88
N ILE A 87 32.95 -32.88 58.22
CA ILE A 87 33.56 -31.70 58.87
C ILE A 87 32.72 -30.45 58.62
N THR A 88 32.86 -29.45 59.47
CA THR A 88 32.46 -28.11 59.21
C THR A 88 33.55 -27.40 58.42
N VAL A 89 33.22 -26.74 57.32
CA VAL A 89 34.17 -25.99 56.47
C VAL A 89 34.64 -24.74 57.24
N PRO A 90 35.93 -24.60 57.58
CA PRO A 90 36.42 -23.41 58.31
C PRO A 90 36.34 -22.14 57.43
N GLU A 91 36.31 -21.01 58.12
CA GLU A 91 36.21 -19.68 57.47
C GLU A 91 37.37 -19.36 56.55
N GLU A 92 38.60 -19.84 56.86
CA GLU A 92 39.83 -19.56 56.13
C GLU A 92 40.06 -20.50 54.92
N THR A 93 39.12 -21.44 54.68
CA THR A 93 39.25 -22.40 53.56
C THR A 93 39.20 -21.67 52.21
N VAL A 94 40.05 -21.97 51.29
CA VAL A 94 40.05 -21.49 49.91
C VAL A 94 39.93 -22.68 48.94
N ASP A 95 39.62 -22.39 47.67
CA ASP A 95 39.54 -23.42 46.64
C ASP A 95 40.84 -24.21 46.53
N GLY A 96 40.73 -25.53 46.38
CA GLY A 96 41.87 -26.35 46.20
C GLY A 96 41.65 -27.82 46.50
N LEU A 97 42.72 -28.62 46.43
CA LEU A 97 42.69 -30.04 46.72
C LEU A 97 42.59 -30.25 48.23
N VAL A 98 41.91 -31.31 48.63
CA VAL A 98 41.73 -31.70 50.03
C VAL A 98 42.61 -32.89 50.31
N VAL A 99 43.30 -32.89 51.44
CA VAL A 99 44.20 -33.98 51.87
C VAL A 99 43.65 -34.62 53.17
N LEU A 100 43.38 -35.91 53.12
CA LEU A 100 43.00 -36.69 54.30
C LEU A 100 44.28 -37.29 54.89
N LYS A 101 44.60 -37.00 56.12
CA LYS A 101 45.73 -37.56 56.86
C LYS A 101 45.35 -38.91 57.43
N THR A 102 46.01 -40.00 56.99
CA THR A 102 45.72 -41.37 57.45
C THR A 102 46.99 -42.02 58.00
N PRO A 103 46.87 -43.10 58.79
CA PRO A 103 48.01 -43.85 59.27
C PRO A 103 48.86 -44.47 58.15
N GLN A 104 48.29 -44.70 56.94
CA GLN A 104 48.93 -45.32 55.81
C GLN A 104 49.57 -44.32 54.85
N GLY A 105 49.37 -43.01 55.08
CA GLY A 105 49.81 -41.90 54.27
C GLY A 105 48.69 -40.93 53.89
N ASP A 106 49.06 -39.90 53.19
CA ASP A 106 48.09 -38.81 52.78
C ASP A 106 47.32 -39.24 51.56
N ILE A 107 45.97 -39.04 51.60
CA ILE A 107 45.10 -39.22 50.49
C ILE A 107 44.68 -37.82 49.99
N THR A 108 45.10 -37.44 48.78
CA THR A 108 44.72 -36.16 48.13
C THR A 108 43.58 -36.38 47.17
N THR A 109 42.56 -35.52 47.20
CA THR A 109 41.42 -35.58 46.32
C THR A 109 41.85 -35.33 44.85
N LYS A 110 41.19 -35.99 43.91
CA LYS A 110 41.43 -35.82 42.46
C LYS A 110 40.77 -34.57 41.90
N THR A 111 39.73 -34.07 42.54
CA THR A 111 38.98 -32.89 42.15
C THR A 111 39.17 -31.79 43.21
N ILE A 112 39.12 -30.55 42.76
CA ILE A 112 39.23 -29.36 43.58
C ILE A 112 37.93 -29.20 44.39
N LEU A 113 38.03 -28.95 45.68
CA LEU A 113 36.98 -28.41 46.49
C LEU A 113 36.86 -26.93 46.14
N THR A 114 35.68 -26.49 45.70
CA THR A 114 35.33 -25.07 45.55
C THR A 114 34.51 -24.61 46.73
N ILE A 115 34.71 -23.36 47.16
CA ILE A 115 34.00 -22.78 48.32
C ILE A 115 32.93 -21.82 47.82
N SER A 116 31.77 -21.99 48.34
CA SER A 116 30.69 -21.03 48.23
C SER A 116 30.54 -20.25 49.52
N GLU A 117 30.43 -18.94 49.38
CA GLU A 117 30.26 -18.08 50.55
C GLU A 117 28.79 -18.02 50.94
N PRO A 118 28.41 -18.08 52.23
CA PRO A 118 27.05 -17.94 52.67
C PRO A 118 26.63 -16.45 52.69
N ILE A 119 26.65 -15.85 51.52
CA ILE A 119 26.26 -14.45 51.35
C ILE A 119 24.84 -14.28 51.81
N LYS A 120 24.62 -13.32 52.71
CA LYS A 120 23.33 -12.97 53.24
C LYS A 120 23.08 -11.48 53.18
N LEU A 121 21.93 -11.07 52.68
CA LEU A 121 21.37 -9.73 52.82
C LEU A 121 20.37 -9.77 53.97
N SER A 122 20.63 -9.05 55.07
CA SER A 122 19.78 -9.06 56.28
C SER A 122 18.82 -7.89 56.29
N SER A 123 19.27 -6.71 55.91
CA SER A 123 18.45 -5.51 55.90
C SER A 123 19.09 -4.45 55.01
N PHE A 124 18.33 -3.41 54.71
CA PHE A 124 18.86 -2.18 54.11
C PHE A 124 18.12 -0.96 54.70
N SER A 125 18.78 0.19 54.65
CA SER A 125 18.25 1.45 55.19
C SER A 125 18.78 2.63 54.37
N PRO A 126 17.95 3.65 54.05
CA PRO A 126 16.54 3.77 54.39
C PRO A 126 15.63 2.92 53.52
N GLN A 127 14.39 2.64 53.96
CA GLN A 127 13.41 1.88 53.16
C GLN A 127 12.81 2.69 52.00
N ASN A 128 12.82 4.02 52.13
CA ASN A 128 12.42 4.94 51.05
C ASN A 128 13.51 6.01 50.88
N ALA A 129 13.89 6.27 49.66
CA ALA A 129 14.95 7.21 49.35
C ALA A 129 14.78 7.85 47.97
N ARG A 130 15.38 9.02 47.80
CA ARG A 130 15.49 9.65 46.46
C ARG A 130 16.55 8.99 45.62
N PRO A 131 16.42 8.99 44.30
CA PRO A 131 17.52 8.70 43.40
C PRO A 131 18.78 9.50 43.77
N GLY A 132 19.97 8.90 43.64
CA GLY A 132 21.24 9.50 44.04
C GLY A 132 21.56 9.46 45.54
N ALA A 133 20.57 9.16 46.42
CA ALA A 133 20.80 8.98 47.85
C ALA A 133 21.61 7.69 48.12
N VAL A 134 22.18 7.65 49.32
CA VAL A 134 22.94 6.47 49.77
C VAL A 134 21.99 5.49 50.42
N VAL A 135 22.08 4.23 50.04
CA VAL A 135 21.47 3.11 50.74
C VAL A 135 22.60 2.28 51.39
N THR A 136 22.36 1.93 52.68
CA THR A 136 23.24 1.03 53.42
C THR A 136 22.60 -0.36 53.44
N ILE A 137 23.34 -1.35 52.99
CA ILE A 137 22.95 -2.77 52.97
C ILE A 137 23.74 -3.47 54.05
N GLU A 138 23.06 -4.20 54.93
CA GLU A 138 23.66 -4.97 55.99
C GLU A 138 23.44 -6.48 55.79
N GLY A 139 24.45 -7.27 56.17
CA GLY A 139 24.40 -8.71 55.95
C GLY A 139 25.69 -9.43 56.37
N ASP A 140 25.93 -10.59 55.78
CA ASP A 140 27.15 -11.35 55.98
C ASP A 140 27.85 -11.64 54.63
N TYR A 141 29.21 -11.67 54.67
CA TYR A 141 30.05 -11.86 53.52
C TYR A 141 29.85 -10.88 52.40
N LEU A 142 29.42 -9.68 52.70
CA LEU A 142 29.14 -8.60 51.75
C LEU A 142 30.42 -8.10 51.07
N ASN A 143 31.61 -8.36 51.61
CA ASN A 143 32.91 -8.07 50.99
C ASN A 143 33.16 -8.86 49.69
N LEU A 144 32.36 -9.89 49.42
CA LEU A 144 32.44 -10.72 48.20
C LEU A 144 31.50 -10.22 47.12
N ILE A 145 30.65 -9.27 47.38
CA ILE A 145 29.73 -8.70 46.43
C ILE A 145 30.48 -7.85 45.43
N LYS A 146 30.18 -8.06 44.13
CA LYS A 146 30.75 -7.32 43.03
C LYS A 146 29.73 -6.41 42.36
N GLU A 147 28.42 -6.59 42.65
CA GLU A 147 27.37 -5.86 42.02
C GLU A 147 26.16 -5.76 42.95
N VAL A 148 25.59 -4.57 43.06
CA VAL A 148 24.28 -4.30 43.68
C VAL A 148 23.32 -3.93 42.56
N ILE A 149 22.25 -4.70 42.39
CA ILE A 149 21.27 -4.56 41.31
C ILE A 149 19.99 -3.99 41.92
N PHE A 150 19.60 -2.84 41.42
CA PHE A 150 18.32 -2.20 41.70
C PHE A 150 17.25 -2.65 40.71
N ASN A 151 16.00 -2.42 41.02
CA ASN A 151 14.92 -2.74 40.08
C ASN A 151 15.12 -2.09 38.73
N ASN A 152 14.51 -2.64 37.70
CA ASN A 152 14.74 -2.28 36.29
C ASN A 152 16.17 -2.59 35.82
N ARG A 153 16.84 -3.58 36.41
CA ARG A 153 18.21 -4.04 36.06
C ARG A 153 19.26 -2.92 36.11
N LYS A 154 19.07 -1.96 37.01
CA LYS A 154 20.07 -0.91 37.20
C LYS A 154 21.08 -1.39 38.23
N SER A 155 22.31 -1.57 37.83
CA SER A 155 23.34 -2.11 38.67
C SER A 155 24.43 -1.10 38.98
N VAL A 156 25.03 -1.26 40.15
CA VAL A 156 26.24 -0.56 40.58
C VAL A 156 27.29 -1.63 40.88
N LEU A 157 28.41 -1.55 40.18
CA LEU A 157 29.54 -2.44 40.41
C LEU A 157 30.30 -2.04 41.72
N ASP A 158 31.12 -2.96 42.26
CA ASP A 158 31.91 -2.75 43.48
C ASP A 158 32.83 -1.52 43.43
N THR A 159 33.30 -1.16 42.23
CA THR A 159 34.08 0.06 41.99
C THR A 159 33.31 1.34 42.21
N GLY A 160 31.99 1.25 42.22
CA GLY A 160 31.07 2.38 42.46
C GLY A 160 30.50 2.36 43.90
N PHE A 161 30.89 1.43 44.75
CA PHE A 161 30.46 1.45 46.15
C PHE A 161 31.15 2.56 46.92
N ILE A 162 30.46 3.20 47.83
CA ILE A 162 30.98 4.22 48.71
C ILE A 162 31.88 3.54 49.81
N SER A 163 31.37 2.45 50.35
CA SER A 163 32.11 1.62 51.29
C SER A 163 31.68 0.16 51.19
N GLN A 164 32.56 -0.76 51.48
CA GLN A 164 32.31 -2.19 51.50
C GLN A 164 33.11 -2.85 52.60
N THR A 165 32.41 -3.61 53.45
CA THR A 165 33.00 -4.42 54.51
C THR A 165 32.36 -5.82 54.49
N LYS A 166 32.77 -6.76 55.38
CA LYS A 166 32.16 -8.07 55.51
C LYS A 166 30.67 -7.99 55.82
N SER A 167 30.23 -6.95 56.58
CA SER A 167 28.86 -6.83 57.11
C SER A 167 28.07 -5.68 56.52
N LYS A 168 28.67 -4.81 55.72
CA LYS A 168 28.00 -3.60 55.25
C LYS A 168 28.47 -3.18 53.83
N ILE A 169 27.53 -2.75 53.00
CA ILE A 169 27.79 -2.01 51.73
C ILE A 169 27.05 -0.69 51.80
N GLU A 170 27.72 0.40 51.39
CA GLU A 170 27.10 1.69 51.11
C GLU A 170 27.20 1.98 49.63
N VAL A 171 26.04 2.20 48.99
CA VAL A 171 25.96 2.41 47.57
C VAL A 171 24.97 3.52 47.22
N ARG A 172 25.22 4.30 46.17
CA ARG A 172 24.24 5.27 45.66
C ARG A 172 23.20 4.60 44.82
N ILE A 173 21.93 4.95 45.10
CA ILE A 173 20.81 4.55 44.25
C ILE A 173 20.99 5.19 42.88
N PRO A 174 20.98 4.44 41.78
CA PRO A 174 21.04 5.01 40.42
C PRO A 174 19.89 6.02 40.20
N GLU A 175 20.18 7.05 39.38
CA GLU A 175 19.20 8.12 39.07
C GLU A 175 17.95 7.56 38.34
N ASP A 176 18.08 6.44 37.72
CA ASP A 176 17.05 5.76 36.90
C ASP A 176 16.56 4.45 37.54
N ALA A 177 16.87 4.22 38.83
CA ALA A 177 16.33 3.07 39.58
C ALA A 177 14.81 3.24 39.83
N GLN A 178 14.12 2.11 39.87
CA GLN A 178 12.68 2.03 40.21
C GLN A 178 12.46 1.38 41.55
N THR A 179 11.31 1.62 42.14
CA THR A 179 10.86 0.91 43.38
C THR A 179 10.89 -0.59 43.14
N GLY A 180 11.50 -1.33 44.07
CA GLY A 180 11.58 -2.77 44.04
C GLY A 180 12.68 -3.35 44.90
N LYS A 181 12.87 -4.65 44.86
CA LYS A 181 13.86 -5.34 45.67
C LYS A 181 15.29 -5.00 45.21
N ILE A 182 16.18 -4.96 46.20
CA ILE A 182 17.62 -4.89 45.97
C ILE A 182 18.14 -6.31 45.81
N VAL A 183 18.95 -6.56 44.81
CA VAL A 183 19.63 -7.83 44.60
C VAL A 183 21.14 -7.60 44.68
N ILE A 184 21.84 -8.43 45.47
CA ILE A 184 23.32 -8.42 45.51
C ILE A 184 23.86 -9.64 44.78
N SER A 185 24.98 -9.45 44.06
CA SER A 185 25.62 -10.45 43.23
C SER A 185 27.13 -10.53 43.50
N ASN A 186 27.69 -11.73 43.55
CA ASN A 186 29.13 -11.93 43.62
C ASN A 186 29.87 -11.80 42.26
N GLY A 187 29.15 -11.54 41.17
CA GLY A 187 29.71 -11.26 39.86
C GLY A 187 30.45 -12.44 39.18
N MET A 188 30.25 -13.65 39.66
CA MET A 188 30.85 -14.86 39.04
C MET A 188 30.08 -15.25 37.76
N PRO A 189 30.68 -16.05 36.86
CA PRO A 189 30.00 -16.55 35.66
C PRO A 189 28.65 -17.26 35.96
N ASP A 190 28.56 -17.93 37.12
CA ASP A 190 27.34 -18.49 37.70
C ASP A 190 27.11 -17.77 39.03
N PRO A 191 26.41 -16.62 39.01
CA PRO A 191 26.36 -15.70 40.14
C PRO A 191 25.45 -16.17 41.26
N ILE A 192 25.89 -15.97 42.49
CA ILE A 192 25.03 -16.05 43.67
C ILE A 192 24.23 -14.73 43.70
N LEU A 193 22.91 -14.84 43.60
CA LEU A 193 21.98 -13.71 43.69
C LEU A 193 21.20 -13.81 44.97
N VAL A 194 21.24 -12.75 45.80
CA VAL A 194 20.46 -12.66 47.07
C VAL A 194 19.58 -11.41 47.00
N GLU A 195 18.27 -11.61 47.13
CA GLU A 195 17.29 -10.53 47.11
C GLU A 195 16.96 -10.04 48.55
N SER A 196 16.65 -8.76 48.66
CA SER A 196 16.10 -8.19 49.89
C SER A 196 14.70 -8.73 50.18
N GLU A 197 14.36 -8.84 51.49
CA GLU A 197 13.01 -9.27 51.90
C GLU A 197 11.95 -8.20 51.53
N THR A 198 12.29 -6.94 51.72
CA THR A 198 11.41 -5.78 51.47
C THR A 198 11.88 -5.04 50.18
N GLU A 199 10.97 -4.24 49.62
CA GLU A 199 11.28 -3.37 48.49
C GLU A 199 11.86 -2.03 48.97
N LEU A 200 12.81 -1.50 48.24
CA LEU A 200 13.30 -0.13 48.32
C LEU A 200 12.28 0.77 47.61
N GLY A 201 11.63 1.66 48.33
CA GLY A 201 10.79 2.70 47.76
C GLY A 201 11.65 3.81 47.16
N VAL A 202 11.57 4.01 45.84
CA VAL A 202 12.25 5.11 45.16
C VAL A 202 11.28 6.28 44.98
N THR A 203 11.67 7.46 45.51
CA THR A 203 10.84 8.66 45.46
C THR A 203 10.54 9.08 44.04
N LEU A 204 9.28 9.40 43.75
CA LEU A 204 8.79 9.93 42.49
C LEU A 204 8.31 11.37 42.65
N PRO A 205 8.28 12.17 41.56
CA PRO A 205 7.70 13.50 41.64
C PRO A 205 6.21 13.46 41.96
N SER A 206 5.69 14.46 42.65
CA SER A 206 4.26 14.60 42.95
C SER A 206 3.80 16.02 42.67
N VAL A 207 2.63 16.18 42.04
CA VAL A 207 2.05 17.46 41.66
C VAL A 207 0.91 17.83 42.62
N THR A 208 0.91 19.09 43.06
CA THR A 208 -0.14 19.65 43.91
C THR A 208 -1.00 20.67 43.17
N GLN A 209 -0.44 21.40 42.19
CA GLN A 209 -1.16 22.45 41.45
C GLN A 209 -0.59 22.70 40.08
N LEU A 210 -1.47 23.07 39.14
CA LEU A 210 -1.14 23.56 37.79
C LEU A 210 -1.56 25.04 37.68
N SER A 211 -0.66 25.95 37.26
CA SER A 211 -0.96 27.38 37.18
C SER A 211 -0.28 28.06 36.01
N PRO A 212 -1.00 28.87 35.20
CA PRO A 212 -2.44 29.09 35.28
C PRO A 212 -3.21 27.86 34.79
N ASN A 213 -4.44 27.69 35.26
CA ASN A 213 -5.38 26.67 34.79
C ASN A 213 -6.79 27.30 34.76
N PRO A 214 -7.40 27.63 33.59
CA PRO A 214 -6.94 27.31 32.21
C PRO A 214 -5.65 28.01 31.79
N VAL A 215 -4.85 27.32 30.97
CA VAL A 215 -3.62 27.85 30.40
C VAL A 215 -3.76 28.10 28.89
N LYS A 216 -3.14 29.14 28.40
CA LYS A 216 -3.07 29.37 26.96
C LYS A 216 -1.99 28.50 26.32
N ALA A 217 -2.34 27.74 25.27
CA ALA A 217 -1.37 26.97 24.51
C ALA A 217 -0.24 27.87 23.96
N GLY A 218 0.99 27.39 23.99
CA GLY A 218 2.18 28.16 23.63
C GLY A 218 2.75 29.05 24.75
N THR A 219 2.09 29.13 25.91
CA THR A 219 2.57 29.94 27.06
C THR A 219 3.08 29.07 28.20
N ALA A 220 3.74 29.70 29.17
CA ALA A 220 4.31 29.02 30.33
C ALA A 220 3.22 28.43 31.24
N LEU A 221 3.44 27.20 31.69
CA LEU A 221 2.74 26.49 32.75
C LEU A 221 3.73 26.28 33.89
N THR A 222 3.33 26.65 35.11
CA THR A 222 4.04 26.33 36.34
C THR A 222 3.35 25.14 37.02
N ILE A 223 4.09 24.09 37.25
CA ILE A 223 3.71 22.91 38.00
C ILE A 223 4.31 23.04 39.40
N THR A 224 3.49 23.00 40.43
CA THR A 224 3.95 23.04 41.83
C THR A 224 3.76 21.66 42.47
N GLY A 225 4.70 21.26 43.32
CA GLY A 225 4.63 19.92 43.92
C GLY A 225 5.79 19.59 44.84
N THR A 226 6.17 18.33 44.88
CA THR A 226 7.36 17.85 45.57
C THR A 226 8.20 16.97 44.67
N ASP A 227 9.51 17.00 44.86
CA ASP A 227 10.49 16.20 44.15
C ASP A 227 10.41 16.39 42.59
N LEU A 228 9.94 17.55 42.15
CA LEU A 228 9.75 17.85 40.72
C LEU A 228 11.07 17.90 39.91
N ASP A 229 12.20 18.10 40.54
CA ASP A 229 13.56 18.04 39.97
C ASP A 229 13.95 16.63 39.49
N LEU A 230 13.17 15.59 39.89
CA LEU A 230 13.32 14.23 39.39
C LEU A 230 12.64 14.00 38.03
N THR A 231 11.88 14.97 37.55
CA THR A 231 11.18 14.89 36.26
C THR A 231 12.16 15.13 35.12
N GLN A 232 12.18 14.22 34.15
CA GLN A 232 12.95 14.40 32.91
C GLN A 232 12.08 14.85 31.74
N GLU A 233 10.78 14.55 31.79
CA GLU A 233 9.85 14.85 30.70
C GLU A 233 8.42 14.99 31.26
N VAL A 234 7.65 15.86 30.64
CA VAL A 234 6.20 15.99 30.89
C VAL A 234 5.45 15.61 29.64
N ILE A 235 4.47 14.71 29.77
CA ILE A 235 3.57 14.26 28.72
C ILE A 235 2.21 14.91 28.94
N PHE A 236 1.80 15.71 27.97
CA PHE A 236 0.46 16.30 27.94
C PHE A 236 -0.59 15.29 27.47
N SER A 237 -1.84 15.52 27.81
CA SER A 237 -2.94 14.81 27.22
C SER A 237 -2.90 15.02 25.69
N GLY A 238 -3.08 13.94 24.92
CA GLY A 238 -2.85 13.94 23.46
C GLY A 238 -1.48 13.40 23.04
N GLY A 239 -0.55 13.19 24.00
CA GLY A 239 0.73 12.53 23.77
C GLY A 239 1.91 13.46 23.50
N GLU A 240 1.70 14.78 23.53
CA GLU A 240 2.79 15.76 23.36
C GLU A 240 3.76 15.70 24.55
N ARG A 241 5.06 15.70 24.24
CA ARG A 241 6.15 15.53 25.21
C ARG A 241 7.03 16.76 25.28
N VAL A 242 7.34 17.19 26.49
CA VAL A 242 8.24 18.34 26.75
C VAL A 242 9.31 17.93 27.76
N SER A 243 10.57 18.03 27.34
CA SER A 243 11.75 17.79 28.16
C SER A 243 12.56 19.07 28.43
N ALA A 244 12.20 20.17 27.77
CA ALA A 244 12.83 21.46 27.96
C ALA A 244 12.08 22.28 29.00
N PHE A 245 12.67 22.45 30.17
CA PHE A 245 12.12 23.22 31.27
C PHE A 245 12.82 24.58 31.36
N SER A 246 12.04 25.65 31.50
CA SER A 246 12.58 27.00 31.74
C SER A 246 12.96 27.24 33.18
N GLY A 247 12.44 26.42 34.10
CA GLY A 247 12.78 26.36 35.51
C GLY A 247 12.48 24.98 36.09
N ALA A 248 13.40 24.45 36.92
CA ALA A 248 13.22 23.17 37.59
C ALA A 248 13.83 23.25 38.98
N SER A 249 13.02 22.97 40.01
CA SER A 249 13.39 22.85 41.41
C SER A 249 12.63 21.70 42.06
N PRO A 250 12.96 21.30 43.28
CA PRO A 250 12.17 20.28 44.01
C PRO A 250 10.69 20.62 44.17
N THR A 251 10.31 21.90 44.14
CA THR A 251 8.93 22.34 44.42
C THR A 251 8.24 23.00 43.23
N GLU A 252 8.96 23.26 42.16
CA GLU A 252 8.42 23.97 40.98
C GLU A 252 9.06 23.48 39.72
N LEU A 253 8.25 23.29 38.68
CA LEU A 253 8.67 22.98 37.30
C LEU A 253 7.96 23.94 36.34
N VAL A 254 8.70 24.65 35.50
CA VAL A 254 8.16 25.62 34.52
C VAL A 254 8.49 25.19 33.11
N LEU A 255 7.45 25.09 32.25
CA LEU A 255 7.59 24.70 30.85
C LEU A 255 6.52 25.36 30.00
N ASN A 256 6.75 25.39 28.68
CA ASN A 256 5.75 25.89 27.74
C ASN A 256 4.78 24.76 27.35
N VAL A 257 3.48 25.06 27.36
CA VAL A 257 2.43 24.15 26.91
C VAL A 257 2.51 24.02 25.38
N PRO A 258 2.61 22.82 24.80
CA PRO A 258 2.58 22.65 23.35
C PRO A 258 1.29 23.18 22.72
N ALA A 259 1.39 23.68 21.51
CA ALA A 259 0.24 24.28 20.80
C ALA A 259 -0.90 23.29 20.56
N ASN A 260 -0.59 22.02 20.41
CA ASN A 260 -1.50 20.91 20.14
C ASN A 260 -1.80 20.02 21.35
N ALA A 261 -1.35 20.41 22.56
CA ALA A 261 -1.74 19.73 23.79
C ALA A 261 -3.27 19.68 23.93
N LYS A 262 -3.78 18.63 24.59
CA LYS A 262 -5.23 18.46 24.84
C LYS A 262 -5.56 18.73 26.30
N ASP A 263 -6.84 18.99 26.59
CA ASP A 263 -7.33 18.98 27.97
C ASP A 263 -7.17 17.58 28.56
N GLY A 264 -6.85 17.54 29.86
CA GLY A 264 -6.75 16.29 30.60
C GLY A 264 -5.60 16.27 31.58
N ALA A 265 -5.46 15.17 32.30
CA ALA A 265 -4.34 14.97 33.18
C ALA A 265 -3.03 14.95 32.40
N ILE A 266 -1.97 15.51 32.98
CA ILE A 266 -0.62 15.43 32.44
C ILE A 266 0.18 14.38 33.22
N LYS A 267 1.22 13.84 32.63
CA LYS A 267 2.09 12.87 33.28
C LYS A 267 3.51 13.40 33.37
N LEU A 268 4.09 13.28 34.53
CA LEU A 268 5.50 13.52 34.74
C LEU A 268 6.25 12.21 34.58
N VAL A 269 7.24 12.18 33.76
CA VAL A 269 8.12 11.02 33.53
C VAL A 269 9.37 11.26 34.39
N ALA A 270 9.58 10.41 35.38
CA ALA A 270 10.81 10.42 36.16
C ALA A 270 12.00 9.93 35.35
N LYS A 271 13.24 10.18 35.77
CA LYS A 271 14.45 9.61 35.19
C LYS A 271 14.44 8.08 35.13
N SER A 272 13.70 7.46 36.03
CA SER A 272 13.46 6.00 36.04
C SER A 272 12.43 5.52 35.03
N LEU A 273 11.93 6.41 34.14
CA LEU A 273 10.87 6.16 33.15
C LEU A 273 9.49 5.83 33.77
N VAL A 274 9.35 5.95 35.06
CA VAL A 274 8.03 5.81 35.71
C VAL A 274 7.22 7.07 35.44
N GLU A 275 5.98 6.87 34.98
CA GLU A 275 5.02 7.94 34.73
C GLU A 275 4.16 8.18 35.95
N VAL A 276 4.06 9.43 36.39
CA VAL A 276 3.18 9.87 37.47
C VAL A 276 2.13 10.81 36.88
N GLU A 277 0.88 10.42 36.97
CA GLU A 277 -0.24 11.21 36.44
C GLU A 277 -0.73 12.21 37.47
N THR A 278 -1.09 13.43 37.06
CA THR A 278 -1.62 14.47 37.90
C THR A 278 -3.08 14.18 38.29
N SER A 279 -3.46 14.45 39.52
CA SER A 279 -4.86 14.40 39.96
C SER A 279 -5.70 15.54 39.39
N GLU A 280 -5.07 16.70 39.14
CA GLU A 280 -5.69 17.85 38.50
C GLU A 280 -5.56 17.75 36.98
N SER A 281 -6.67 17.95 36.27
CA SER A 281 -6.67 18.05 34.80
C SER A 281 -6.32 19.47 34.36
N LEU A 282 -5.40 19.56 33.39
CA LEU A 282 -5.13 20.79 32.70
C LEU A 282 -6.27 21.14 31.76
N THR A 283 -6.70 22.38 31.74
CA THR A 283 -7.66 22.92 30.74
C THR A 283 -6.99 24.02 29.93
N LEU A 284 -7.33 24.06 28.63
CA LEU A 284 -6.78 25.05 27.72
C LEU A 284 -7.76 26.20 27.50
N VAL A 285 -7.21 27.38 27.41
CA VAL A 285 -7.94 28.58 26.98
C VAL A 285 -8.48 28.37 25.56
N VAL A 286 -9.74 28.71 25.33
CA VAL A 286 -10.39 28.71 24.01
C VAL A 286 -10.56 30.11 23.47
N PRO A 287 -10.52 30.33 22.13
CA PRO A 287 -10.85 31.60 21.53
C PRO A 287 -12.31 32.00 21.79
N ALA A 288 -12.60 33.29 21.74
CA ALA A 288 -13.98 33.79 21.71
C ALA A 288 -14.16 34.72 20.53
N ILE A 289 -15.21 34.48 19.71
CA ILE A 289 -15.51 35.28 18.51
C ILE A 289 -16.54 36.34 18.88
N SER A 290 -16.23 37.61 18.61
CA SER A 290 -17.14 38.74 18.83
C SER A 290 -17.83 39.24 17.56
N GLY A 291 -17.22 39.02 16.37
CA GLY A 291 -17.81 39.43 15.11
C GLY A 291 -16.99 39.05 13.89
N MET A 292 -17.62 39.18 12.73
CA MET A 292 -17.03 38.97 11.38
C MET A 292 -17.42 40.12 10.48
N SER A 293 -16.49 40.68 9.71
CA SER A 293 -16.75 41.80 8.79
C SER A 293 -15.87 41.68 7.53
N PRO A 294 -16.42 41.95 6.32
CA PRO A 294 -17.81 42.29 6.06
C PRO A 294 -18.77 41.13 6.28
N ASN A 295 -20.04 41.44 6.56
CA ASN A 295 -21.16 40.48 6.56
C ASN A 295 -22.40 41.24 6.00
N PRO A 296 -22.87 40.93 4.77
CA PRO A 296 -22.50 39.81 3.92
C PRO A 296 -21.04 39.85 3.39
N ALA A 297 -20.43 38.69 3.29
CA ALA A 297 -19.12 38.51 2.69
C ALA A 297 -19.23 37.97 1.26
N LYS A 298 -18.21 38.21 0.44
CA LYS A 298 -18.15 37.62 -0.91
C LYS A 298 -17.27 36.40 -0.91
N ASN A 299 -17.70 35.30 -1.52
CA ASN A 299 -16.89 34.12 -1.72
C ASN A 299 -15.58 34.47 -2.45
N GLY A 300 -14.45 33.96 -1.95
CA GLY A 300 -13.11 34.25 -2.46
C GLY A 300 -12.45 35.50 -1.87
N GLU A 301 -13.19 36.39 -1.19
CA GLU A 301 -12.66 37.59 -0.54
C GLU A 301 -12.31 37.33 0.95
N ASN A 302 -11.64 38.31 1.56
CA ASN A 302 -11.18 38.20 2.93
C ASN A 302 -12.18 38.83 3.90
N ILE A 303 -12.39 38.17 5.04
CA ILE A 303 -13.11 38.71 6.19
C ILE A 303 -12.14 38.93 7.34
N THR A 304 -12.46 39.94 8.18
CA THR A 304 -11.81 40.13 9.48
C THR A 304 -12.68 39.54 10.57
N VAL A 305 -12.10 38.62 11.35
CA VAL A 305 -12.72 38.05 12.54
C VAL A 305 -12.16 38.76 13.76
N SER A 306 -13.05 39.26 14.62
CA SER A 306 -12.69 39.96 15.87
C SER A 306 -13.06 39.09 17.08
N GLY A 307 -12.26 39.20 18.18
CA GLY A 307 -12.49 38.40 19.37
C GLY A 307 -11.36 38.45 20.39
N THR A 308 -11.17 37.32 21.09
CA THR A 308 -10.03 37.16 22.03
C THR A 308 -9.37 35.80 21.80
N ASN A 309 -8.07 35.74 22.05
CA ASN A 309 -7.23 34.54 21.85
C ASN A 309 -7.33 33.94 20.43
N LEU A 310 -7.56 34.79 19.43
CA LEU A 310 -7.72 34.36 18.03
C LEU A 310 -6.42 33.82 17.43
N ASP A 311 -5.27 34.15 18.00
CA ASP A 311 -3.94 33.63 17.63
C ASP A 311 -3.79 32.11 17.90
N LEU A 312 -4.72 31.49 18.63
CA LEU A 312 -4.79 30.05 18.82
C LEU A 312 -5.48 29.31 17.64
N ILE A 313 -6.14 30.04 16.76
CA ILE A 313 -6.89 29.45 15.65
C ILE A 313 -5.92 29.04 14.54
N VAL A 314 -6.00 27.77 14.12
CA VAL A 314 -5.20 27.20 13.03
C VAL A 314 -6.04 26.82 11.83
N ARG A 315 -7.38 26.77 12.00
CA ARG A 315 -8.30 26.37 10.92
C ARG A 315 -9.65 27.08 11.10
N ALA A 316 -10.24 27.49 9.98
CA ALA A 316 -11.60 28.03 9.91
C ALA A 316 -12.42 27.21 8.92
N VAL A 317 -13.58 26.71 9.33
CA VAL A 317 -14.49 25.89 8.51
C VAL A 317 -15.76 26.67 8.30
N PHE A 318 -16.07 26.93 7.05
CA PHE A 318 -17.25 27.65 6.57
C PHE A 318 -18.39 26.68 6.22
N GLY A 319 -19.53 27.20 5.91
CA GLY A 319 -20.68 26.41 5.48
C GLY A 319 -20.36 25.51 4.28
N GLY A 320 -20.98 24.31 4.27
CA GLY A 320 -20.64 23.24 3.32
C GLY A 320 -19.33 22.52 3.63
N ASP A 321 -18.83 22.60 4.88
CA ASP A 321 -17.57 22.02 5.33
C ASP A 321 -16.34 22.53 4.57
N LYS A 322 -16.38 23.78 4.14
CA LYS A 322 -15.33 24.38 3.33
C LYS A 322 -14.27 25.04 4.21
N GLN A 323 -13.02 24.68 3.98
CA GLN A 323 -11.90 25.22 4.75
C GLN A 323 -11.45 26.58 4.18
N GLY A 324 -11.50 27.63 5.02
CA GLY A 324 -10.94 28.95 4.71
C GLY A 324 -9.44 29.02 4.89
N THR A 325 -8.80 29.96 4.19
CA THR A 325 -7.37 30.23 4.32
C THR A 325 -7.14 31.30 5.37
N LEU A 326 -6.41 30.97 6.44
CA LEU A 326 -5.95 31.93 7.44
C LEU A 326 -4.80 32.76 6.86
N LEU A 327 -4.95 34.07 6.90
CA LEU A 327 -3.97 35.02 6.37
C LEU A 327 -3.09 35.66 7.46
N GLY A 328 -3.33 35.24 8.73
CA GLY A 328 -2.62 35.77 9.89
C GLY A 328 -3.44 36.77 10.69
N GLY A 329 -2.80 37.35 11.70
CA GLY A 329 -3.44 38.31 12.59
C GLY A 329 -2.85 38.34 13.99
N SER A 330 -3.64 38.72 14.96
CA SER A 330 -3.29 38.87 16.38
C SER A 330 -4.27 38.12 17.30
N ALA A 331 -4.03 38.19 18.60
CA ALA A 331 -4.95 37.61 19.59
C ALA A 331 -6.37 38.22 19.56
N THR A 332 -6.55 39.40 18.95
CA THR A 332 -7.84 40.11 18.94
C THR A 332 -8.45 40.28 17.54
N SER A 333 -7.69 39.99 16.49
CA SER A 333 -8.15 40.11 15.10
C SER A 333 -7.35 39.22 14.18
N ILE A 334 -8.05 38.38 13.35
CA ILE A 334 -7.45 37.58 12.31
C ILE A 334 -8.15 37.82 10.98
N GLN A 335 -7.42 37.62 9.88
CA GLN A 335 -7.98 37.64 8.54
C GLN A 335 -8.12 36.23 8.00
N VAL A 336 -9.27 35.95 7.39
CA VAL A 336 -9.58 34.64 6.82
C VAL A 336 -10.19 34.85 5.43
N GLN A 337 -9.69 34.15 4.43
CA GLN A 337 -10.28 34.12 3.10
C GLN A 337 -11.49 33.17 3.10
N VAL A 338 -12.64 33.65 2.65
CA VAL A 338 -13.85 32.86 2.47
C VAL A 338 -13.66 31.92 1.28
N PRO A 339 -13.88 30.62 1.41
CA PRO A 339 -13.79 29.69 0.28
C PRO A 339 -14.74 30.08 -0.86
N ALA A 340 -14.32 29.84 -2.10
CA ALA A 340 -15.09 30.18 -3.29
C ALA A 340 -16.44 29.42 -3.39
N ASP A 341 -16.52 28.29 -2.71
CA ASP A 341 -17.67 27.38 -2.71
C ASP A 341 -18.34 27.25 -1.32
N ALA A 342 -18.03 28.15 -0.38
CA ALA A 342 -18.68 28.18 0.92
C ALA A 342 -20.15 28.57 0.81
N THR A 343 -21.00 27.97 1.67
CA THR A 343 -22.41 28.30 1.81
C THR A 343 -22.67 29.15 3.06
N GLU A 344 -23.85 29.81 3.13
CA GLU A 344 -24.26 30.61 4.29
C GLU A 344 -24.38 29.72 5.54
N ALA A 345 -23.55 29.97 6.56
CA ALA A 345 -23.63 29.27 7.85
C ALA A 345 -22.82 30.04 8.91
N ALA A 346 -22.92 29.60 10.16
CA ALA A 346 -21.95 29.99 11.19
C ALA A 346 -20.59 29.36 10.85
N VAL A 347 -19.50 30.10 11.13
CA VAL A 347 -18.13 29.67 10.86
C VAL A 347 -17.58 28.98 12.11
N THR A 348 -17.00 27.81 11.94
CA THR A 348 -16.33 27.06 13.01
C THR A 348 -14.83 27.29 12.95
N PHE A 349 -14.28 27.80 14.05
CA PHE A 349 -12.85 28.04 14.23
C PHE A 349 -12.24 26.94 15.09
N ILE A 350 -11.12 26.40 14.70
CA ILE A 350 -10.49 25.24 15.34
C ILE A 350 -9.05 25.61 15.72
N THR A 351 -8.69 25.30 16.96
CA THR A 351 -7.32 25.48 17.48
C THR A 351 -6.43 24.28 17.14
N ALA A 352 -5.13 24.40 17.35
CA ALA A 352 -4.17 23.30 17.23
C ALA A 352 -4.48 22.13 18.22
N ALA A 353 -5.13 22.44 19.33
CA ALA A 353 -5.61 21.50 20.32
C ALA A 353 -6.93 20.79 19.91
N ASP A 354 -7.43 20.99 18.69
CA ASP A 354 -8.74 20.53 18.15
C ASP A 354 -9.95 21.07 18.93
N LYS A 355 -9.79 22.14 19.69
CA LYS A 355 -10.92 22.87 20.26
C LYS A 355 -11.65 23.64 19.18
N SER A 356 -12.95 23.50 19.13
CA SER A 356 -13.81 24.18 18.16
C SER A 356 -14.62 25.28 18.83
N VAL A 357 -14.70 26.45 18.17
CA VAL A 357 -15.54 27.56 18.57
C VAL A 357 -16.36 28.02 17.35
N VAL A 358 -17.65 28.07 17.51
CA VAL A 358 -18.58 28.49 16.46
C VAL A 358 -18.85 29.99 16.59
N SER A 359 -18.86 30.72 15.48
CA SER A 359 -19.27 32.12 15.48
C SER A 359 -20.70 32.29 16.01
N GLY A 360 -20.94 33.34 16.80
CA GLY A 360 -22.27 33.61 17.38
C GLY A 360 -23.32 34.06 16.36
N SER A 361 -22.93 34.31 15.11
CA SER A 361 -23.79 34.73 14.01
C SER A 361 -23.47 33.98 12.72
N THR A 362 -24.46 33.82 11.85
CA THR A 362 -24.30 33.34 10.49
C THR A 362 -23.49 34.33 9.67
N LEU A 363 -22.52 33.83 8.89
CA LEU A 363 -21.90 34.58 7.81
C LEU A 363 -22.82 34.51 6.58
N ASN A 364 -23.47 35.64 6.26
CA ASN A 364 -24.25 35.77 5.04
C ASN A 364 -23.30 35.98 3.85
N LEU A 365 -23.73 35.58 2.67
CA LEU A 365 -22.92 35.68 1.46
C LEU A 365 -23.59 36.61 0.42
N VAL A 366 -22.72 37.26 -0.34
CA VAL A 366 -23.18 38.06 -1.50
C VAL A 366 -23.69 37.10 -2.57
N LYS A 367 -24.89 37.40 -3.11
CA LYS A 367 -25.55 36.58 -4.13
C LYS A 367 -25.43 37.19 -5.53
N PRO A 368 -25.20 36.40 -6.57
CA PRO A 368 -25.21 36.86 -7.94
C PRO A 368 -26.65 37.25 -8.35
N THR A 369 -26.78 38.11 -9.37
CA THR A 369 -28.05 38.45 -9.97
C THR A 369 -27.94 38.54 -11.49
N ILE A 370 -28.99 38.13 -12.24
CA ILE A 370 -29.09 38.32 -13.69
C ILE A 370 -29.96 39.54 -13.92
N THR A 371 -29.47 40.49 -14.69
CA THR A 371 -30.25 41.69 -15.10
C THR A 371 -30.83 41.50 -16.49
N SER A 372 -30.07 40.98 -17.43
CA SER A 372 -30.48 40.72 -18.81
C SER A 372 -29.53 39.71 -19.48
N PHE A 373 -29.93 39.29 -20.69
CA PHE A 373 -29.07 38.55 -21.60
C PHE A 373 -29.34 38.98 -23.05
N ALA A 374 -28.37 38.85 -23.92
CA ALA A 374 -28.46 39.13 -25.35
C ALA A 374 -27.59 38.20 -26.19
N PRO A 375 -28.05 37.80 -27.40
CA PRO A 375 -29.37 38.06 -27.98
C PRO A 375 -30.49 37.26 -27.28
N GLN A 376 -31.77 37.64 -27.47
CA GLN A 376 -32.91 36.93 -26.89
C GLN A 376 -33.35 35.73 -27.73
N GLU A 377 -32.98 35.73 -29.03
CA GLU A 377 -33.18 34.64 -29.98
C GLU A 377 -31.80 34.22 -30.50
N ILE A 378 -31.48 32.91 -30.47
CA ILE A 378 -30.15 32.43 -30.76
C ILE A 378 -30.17 31.00 -31.31
N GLN A 379 -29.27 30.66 -32.20
CA GLN A 379 -29.00 29.29 -32.61
C GLN A 379 -27.97 28.63 -31.69
N PHE A 380 -27.87 27.28 -31.73
CA PHE A 380 -26.83 26.55 -31.05
C PHE A 380 -25.41 27.03 -31.45
N ASN A 381 -24.43 26.81 -30.56
CA ASN A 381 -23.02 27.18 -30.70
C ASN A 381 -22.73 28.70 -30.83
N ASN A 382 -23.73 29.56 -30.89
CA ASN A 382 -23.55 31.00 -30.88
C ASN A 382 -23.35 31.55 -29.45
N GLU A 383 -22.61 32.66 -29.35
CA GLU A 383 -22.28 33.32 -28.09
C GLU A 383 -23.46 34.07 -27.52
N LEU A 384 -23.82 33.71 -26.28
CA LEU A 384 -24.78 34.42 -25.46
C LEU A 384 -24.08 35.23 -24.40
N THR A 385 -24.37 36.50 -24.30
CA THR A 385 -23.86 37.39 -23.25
C THR A 385 -24.92 37.58 -22.15
N ILE A 386 -24.60 37.24 -20.91
CA ILE A 386 -25.41 37.40 -19.70
C ILE A 386 -24.83 38.55 -18.90
N THR A 387 -25.69 39.53 -18.53
CA THR A 387 -25.30 40.69 -17.71
C THR A 387 -25.99 40.67 -16.36
N GLY A 388 -25.33 41.17 -15.33
CA GLY A 388 -25.85 41.15 -13.96
C GLY A 388 -24.88 41.73 -12.94
N ASN A 389 -24.98 41.26 -11.69
CA ASN A 389 -24.01 41.62 -10.64
C ASN A 389 -23.44 40.36 -10.01
N HIS A 390 -22.17 40.43 -9.58
CA HIS A 390 -21.47 39.37 -8.95
C HIS A 390 -21.41 38.07 -9.79
N LEU A 391 -21.39 38.21 -11.12
CA LEU A 391 -21.33 37.08 -12.03
C LEU A 391 -19.98 36.36 -12.04
N ASP A 392 -18.93 36.95 -11.49
CA ASP A 392 -17.62 36.34 -11.22
C ASP A 392 -17.70 35.19 -10.20
N LEU A 393 -18.82 35.05 -9.47
CA LEU A 393 -19.08 33.92 -8.57
C LEU A 393 -19.61 32.66 -9.31
N ILE A 394 -20.04 32.80 -10.56
CA ILE A 394 -20.69 31.71 -11.30
C ILE A 394 -19.68 30.67 -11.75
N ALA A 395 -20.09 29.41 -11.60
CA ALA A 395 -19.35 28.24 -12.11
C ALA A 395 -19.96 27.71 -13.40
N THR A 396 -21.30 27.74 -13.52
CA THR A 396 -22.00 27.08 -14.62
C THR A 396 -23.23 27.91 -15.06
N VAL A 397 -23.50 27.88 -16.33
CA VAL A 397 -24.80 28.32 -16.91
C VAL A 397 -25.59 27.09 -17.29
N LYS A 398 -26.78 26.93 -16.76
CA LYS A 398 -27.75 25.90 -17.11
C LYS A 398 -28.79 26.46 -18.05
N PHE A 399 -29.05 25.75 -19.12
CA PHE A 399 -30.08 26.05 -20.07
C PHE A 399 -31.30 25.14 -19.87
N SER A 400 -32.44 25.56 -20.37
CA SER A 400 -33.60 24.69 -20.42
C SER A 400 -33.34 23.49 -21.34
N GLY A 401 -33.86 22.32 -20.95
CA GLY A 401 -33.51 21.04 -21.61
C GLY A 401 -32.39 20.27 -20.88
N GLY A 402 -31.74 20.87 -19.85
CA GLY A 402 -30.78 20.21 -19.00
C GLY A 402 -29.33 20.32 -19.45
N THR A 403 -29.04 21.08 -20.51
CA THR A 403 -27.66 21.34 -20.95
C THR A 403 -26.97 22.35 -20.03
N GLU A 404 -25.69 22.20 -19.79
CA GLU A 404 -24.88 23.04 -18.89
C GLU A 404 -23.55 23.45 -19.56
N VAL A 405 -23.10 24.69 -19.28
CA VAL A 405 -21.80 25.20 -19.74
C VAL A 405 -21.04 25.74 -18.56
N ALA A 406 -19.79 25.29 -18.41
CA ALA A 406 -18.88 25.84 -17.41
C ALA A 406 -18.44 27.26 -17.78
N VAL A 407 -18.38 28.12 -16.77
CA VAL A 407 -17.95 29.54 -16.94
C VAL A 407 -16.47 29.62 -16.48
N SER A 408 -15.57 29.94 -17.41
CA SER A 408 -14.15 30.14 -17.12
C SER A 408 -13.77 31.63 -17.03
N ASN A 409 -14.51 32.52 -17.68
CA ASN A 409 -14.14 33.93 -17.87
C ASN A 409 -15.23 34.92 -17.44
N GLY A 410 -16.01 34.55 -16.38
CA GLY A 410 -17.01 35.46 -15.81
C GLY A 410 -16.35 36.67 -15.16
N THR A 411 -16.84 37.87 -15.50
CA THR A 411 -16.48 39.13 -14.83
C THR A 411 -17.50 39.45 -13.74
N LEU A 412 -17.27 40.55 -13.00
CA LEU A 412 -18.23 41.01 -12.00
C LEU A 412 -19.66 41.23 -12.58
N THR A 413 -19.74 41.65 -13.86
CA THR A 413 -20.99 42.11 -14.49
C THR A 413 -21.37 41.35 -15.76
N GLU A 414 -20.54 40.46 -16.28
CA GLU A 414 -20.76 39.81 -17.56
C GLU A 414 -20.24 38.37 -17.60
N ILE A 415 -20.99 37.49 -18.23
CA ILE A 415 -20.61 36.11 -18.62
C ILE A 415 -20.90 35.94 -20.12
N LYS A 416 -19.96 35.30 -20.84
CA LYS A 416 -20.13 34.89 -22.23
C LYS A 416 -20.00 33.38 -22.33
N VAL A 417 -21.00 32.76 -22.96
CA VAL A 417 -21.07 31.31 -23.16
C VAL A 417 -21.67 30.97 -24.50
N ASN A 418 -21.21 29.90 -25.13
CA ASN A 418 -21.90 29.38 -26.31
C ASN A 418 -23.10 28.51 -25.90
N VAL A 419 -24.20 28.66 -26.57
CA VAL A 419 -25.41 27.86 -26.30
C VAL A 419 -25.20 26.42 -26.75
N PRO A 420 -25.29 25.43 -25.86
CA PRO A 420 -25.05 24.02 -26.22
C PRO A 420 -26.15 23.45 -27.11
N VAL A 421 -25.77 22.44 -27.89
CA VAL A 421 -26.71 21.57 -28.59
C VAL A 421 -27.65 20.88 -27.60
N GLY A 422 -28.91 20.74 -27.97
CA GLY A 422 -29.96 20.15 -27.11
C GLY A 422 -30.60 21.13 -26.13
N THR A 423 -30.18 22.39 -26.10
CA THR A 423 -30.90 23.43 -25.36
C THR A 423 -32.31 23.63 -25.95
N ILE A 424 -33.30 23.76 -25.11
CA ILE A 424 -34.66 24.16 -25.54
C ILE A 424 -34.98 25.59 -25.09
N SER A 425 -35.94 26.22 -25.75
CA SER A 425 -36.38 27.56 -25.35
C SER A 425 -36.88 27.59 -23.91
N GLY A 426 -36.44 28.57 -23.13
CA GLY A 426 -36.81 28.70 -21.71
C GLY A 426 -35.87 29.60 -20.92
N PRO A 427 -36.07 29.71 -19.61
CA PRO A 427 -35.23 30.53 -18.76
C PRO A 427 -33.78 29.95 -18.63
N ILE A 428 -32.84 30.88 -18.45
CA ILE A 428 -31.44 30.56 -18.17
C ILE A 428 -31.23 30.57 -16.66
N THR A 429 -30.51 29.61 -16.13
CA THR A 429 -30.15 29.57 -14.71
C THR A 429 -28.64 29.61 -14.58
N VAL A 430 -28.10 30.55 -13.81
CA VAL A 430 -26.68 30.57 -13.42
C VAL A 430 -26.50 29.88 -12.08
N VAL A 431 -25.44 29.10 -11.95
CA VAL A 431 -25.10 28.36 -10.74
C VAL A 431 -23.77 28.87 -10.22
N ALA A 432 -23.77 29.42 -9.01
CA ALA A 432 -22.56 29.86 -8.35
C ALA A 432 -21.70 28.65 -7.87
N ARG A 433 -20.40 28.87 -7.59
CA ARG A 433 -19.48 27.84 -7.08
C ARG A 433 -19.97 27.18 -5.79
N ASN A 434 -20.73 27.91 -4.99
CA ASN A 434 -21.31 27.40 -3.73
C ASN A 434 -22.69 26.69 -3.92
N GLY A 435 -23.12 26.51 -5.17
CA GLY A 435 -24.37 25.83 -5.50
C GLY A 435 -25.61 26.76 -5.48
N GLU A 436 -25.48 28.05 -5.13
CA GLU A 436 -26.57 29.00 -5.21
C GLU A 436 -27.00 29.18 -6.68
N THR A 437 -28.30 29.24 -6.93
CA THR A 437 -28.86 29.31 -8.28
C THR A 437 -29.68 30.59 -8.45
N VAL A 438 -29.54 31.20 -9.62
CA VAL A 438 -30.37 32.39 -10.00
C VAL A 438 -30.84 32.19 -11.42
N SER A 439 -32.17 32.27 -11.64
CA SER A 439 -32.81 32.15 -12.95
C SER A 439 -33.12 33.51 -13.55
N SER A 440 -33.05 33.61 -14.88
CA SER A 440 -33.45 34.80 -15.63
C SER A 440 -34.96 35.04 -15.51
N GLY A 441 -35.36 36.28 -15.47
CA GLY A 441 -36.78 36.67 -15.52
C GLY A 441 -37.41 36.54 -16.91
N GLN A 442 -36.61 36.31 -17.94
CA GLN A 442 -37.01 36.18 -19.35
C GLN A 442 -36.55 34.82 -19.88
N SER A 443 -37.21 34.31 -20.92
CA SER A 443 -36.86 33.08 -21.61
C SER A 443 -36.01 33.39 -22.83
N LEU A 444 -34.96 32.57 -23.03
CA LEU A 444 -34.17 32.50 -24.25
C LEU A 444 -34.97 31.73 -25.31
N THR A 445 -35.06 32.24 -26.53
CA THR A 445 -35.64 31.53 -27.66
C THR A 445 -34.59 30.85 -28.48
N ILE A 446 -34.67 29.54 -28.62
CA ILE A 446 -33.78 28.80 -29.51
C ILE A 446 -34.38 28.74 -30.89
N LEU A 447 -33.62 29.22 -31.87
CA LEU A 447 -33.96 29.14 -33.29
C LEU A 447 -33.59 27.75 -33.82
N ALA A 448 -34.50 27.13 -34.56
CA ALA A 448 -34.25 25.85 -35.22
C ALA A 448 -33.09 25.96 -36.20
N SER A 449 -32.27 24.91 -36.28
CA SER A 449 -31.26 24.79 -37.32
C SER A 449 -31.91 24.49 -38.68
N THR A 450 -31.24 24.82 -39.74
CA THR A 450 -31.65 24.48 -41.10
C THR A 450 -31.20 23.06 -41.42
N SER A 451 -32.08 22.22 -42.02
CA SER A 451 -31.77 20.82 -42.33
C SER A 451 -30.57 20.73 -43.30
N ALA A 452 -29.55 19.98 -42.91
CA ALA A 452 -28.41 19.68 -43.80
C ALA A 452 -28.85 18.71 -44.92
N THR A 453 -28.34 18.91 -46.14
CA THR A 453 -28.61 18.03 -47.28
C THR A 453 -27.32 17.68 -48.00
N ILE A 454 -27.27 16.48 -48.59
CA ILE A 454 -26.13 16.03 -49.42
C ILE A 454 -26.60 16.02 -50.88
N THR A 455 -25.91 16.76 -51.76
CA THR A 455 -26.21 16.83 -53.18
C THR A 455 -25.25 15.90 -53.99
N SER A 456 -24.00 15.74 -53.61
CA SER A 456 -23.09 14.82 -54.27
C SER A 456 -21.92 14.40 -53.39
N MET A 457 -21.43 13.21 -53.67
CA MET A 457 -20.17 12.63 -53.09
C MET A 457 -19.65 11.50 -53.98
N PRO A 458 -18.40 11.04 -53.82
CA PRO A 458 -17.87 9.89 -54.54
C PRO A 458 -18.67 8.61 -54.27
N ALA A 459 -18.95 7.83 -55.35
CA ALA A 459 -19.64 6.53 -55.22
C ALA A 459 -18.72 5.42 -54.66
N SER A 460 -17.38 5.60 -54.72
CA SER A 460 -16.39 4.68 -54.14
C SER A 460 -15.12 5.43 -53.76
N ALA A 461 -14.41 4.89 -52.77
CA ALA A 461 -13.12 5.42 -52.32
C ALA A 461 -12.36 4.35 -51.51
N LYS A 462 -11.08 4.60 -51.20
CA LYS A 462 -10.22 3.72 -50.40
C LYS A 462 -9.95 4.35 -49.03
N PRO A 463 -9.65 3.57 -48.02
CA PRO A 463 -9.14 4.09 -46.76
C PRO A 463 -7.89 4.97 -46.96
N GLY A 464 -7.85 6.09 -46.26
CA GLY A 464 -6.83 7.11 -46.41
C GLY A 464 -7.10 8.13 -47.53
N ASP A 465 -8.05 7.89 -48.43
CA ASP A 465 -8.45 8.88 -49.41
C ASP A 465 -9.18 10.06 -48.76
N MET A 466 -8.98 11.24 -49.27
CA MET A 466 -9.79 12.41 -48.97
C MET A 466 -10.99 12.48 -49.89
N ILE A 467 -12.19 12.48 -49.38
CA ILE A 467 -13.43 12.65 -50.15
C ILE A 467 -14.07 14.00 -49.90
N SER A 468 -14.80 14.50 -50.90
CA SER A 468 -15.56 15.73 -50.84
C SER A 468 -17.07 15.42 -50.79
N ILE A 469 -17.75 15.85 -49.76
CA ILE A 469 -19.21 15.80 -49.60
C ILE A 469 -19.72 17.20 -49.89
N VAL A 470 -20.56 17.35 -50.92
CA VAL A 470 -21.14 18.62 -51.33
C VAL A 470 -22.63 18.64 -50.98
N GLY A 471 -23.11 19.75 -50.47
CA GLY A 471 -24.50 19.87 -50.03
C GLY A 471 -24.90 21.29 -49.62
N GLU A 472 -25.88 21.39 -48.76
CA GLU A 472 -26.31 22.65 -48.13
C GLU A 472 -26.34 22.51 -46.63
N ASN A 473 -26.08 23.59 -45.87
CA ASN A 473 -26.02 23.65 -44.42
C ASN A 473 -25.03 22.61 -43.77
N LEU A 474 -23.97 22.27 -44.49
CA LEU A 474 -22.98 21.29 -44.01
C LEU A 474 -22.08 21.81 -42.88
N ASP A 475 -22.06 23.12 -42.64
CA ASP A 475 -21.39 23.74 -41.47
C ASP A 475 -22.05 23.38 -40.16
N GLU A 476 -23.33 22.96 -40.18
CA GLU A 476 -24.09 22.48 -39.04
C GLU A 476 -23.76 21.01 -38.64
N ILE A 477 -22.98 20.28 -39.47
CA ILE A 477 -22.55 18.89 -39.16
C ILE A 477 -21.52 18.92 -38.06
N THR A 478 -21.72 18.21 -36.96
CA THR A 478 -20.78 18.09 -35.83
C THR A 478 -19.98 16.81 -35.88
N GLU A 479 -20.56 15.74 -36.45
CA GLU A 479 -19.89 14.43 -36.49
C GLU A 479 -20.19 13.73 -37.82
N LEU A 480 -19.20 13.02 -38.36
CA LEU A 480 -19.31 12.08 -39.46
C LEU A 480 -18.93 10.68 -38.99
N ILE A 481 -19.77 9.69 -39.27
CA ILE A 481 -19.56 8.29 -38.92
C ILE A 481 -19.54 7.47 -40.19
N PHE A 482 -18.41 6.82 -40.49
CA PHE A 482 -18.23 5.93 -41.61
C PHE A 482 -18.81 4.53 -41.32
N PRO A 483 -18.97 3.67 -42.37
CA PRO A 483 -19.34 2.26 -42.23
C PRO A 483 -18.46 1.55 -41.19
N GLY A 484 -19.06 0.62 -40.42
CA GLY A 484 -18.43 0.01 -39.25
C GLY A 484 -18.47 0.87 -37.99
N ASN A 485 -19.28 1.93 -37.96
CA ASN A 485 -19.41 2.87 -36.85
C ASN A 485 -18.10 3.61 -36.50
N VAL A 486 -17.30 3.91 -37.50
CA VAL A 486 -15.98 4.54 -37.35
C VAL A 486 -16.11 6.05 -37.52
N PRO A 487 -15.86 6.88 -36.46
CA PRO A 487 -15.97 8.32 -36.57
C PRO A 487 -14.82 8.91 -37.41
N ALA A 488 -15.12 9.96 -38.15
CA ALA A 488 -14.13 10.75 -38.85
C ALA A 488 -13.28 11.55 -37.86
N THR A 489 -11.96 11.49 -37.99
CA THR A 489 -11.02 12.21 -37.12
C THR A 489 -10.20 13.27 -37.86
N MET A 490 -10.15 13.20 -39.21
CA MET A 490 -9.35 14.11 -40.03
C MET A 490 -10.22 14.74 -41.09
N PHE A 491 -10.24 16.05 -41.11
CA PHE A 491 -10.99 16.86 -42.04
C PHE A 491 -10.06 17.78 -42.84
N GLY A 492 -10.41 18.04 -44.08
CA GLY A 492 -9.90 19.14 -44.83
C GLY A 492 -10.74 20.41 -44.63
N GLN A 493 -11.25 20.97 -45.74
CA GLN A 493 -12.14 22.14 -45.67
C GLN A 493 -13.52 21.78 -45.17
N LYS A 494 -14.11 22.64 -44.35
CA LYS A 494 -15.52 22.54 -43.90
C LYS A 494 -16.20 23.89 -44.04
N THR A 495 -17.25 23.94 -44.88
CA THR A 495 -18.05 25.13 -45.15
C THR A 495 -19.54 24.76 -45.19
N ALA A 496 -20.46 25.72 -45.36
CA ALA A 496 -21.88 25.44 -45.51
C ALA A 496 -22.25 24.55 -46.74
N THR A 497 -21.35 24.45 -47.72
CA THR A 497 -21.63 23.70 -48.95
C THR A 497 -20.65 22.58 -49.24
N LEU A 498 -19.59 22.40 -48.45
CA LEU A 498 -18.55 21.41 -48.70
C LEU A 498 -17.97 20.90 -47.39
N ILE A 499 -17.84 19.56 -47.24
CA ILE A 499 -17.01 18.90 -46.25
C ILE A 499 -16.00 18.05 -46.99
N GLU A 500 -14.70 18.28 -46.74
CA GLU A 500 -13.61 17.37 -47.10
C GLU A 500 -13.23 16.56 -45.90
N VAL A 501 -13.18 15.22 -46.03
CA VAL A 501 -12.92 14.31 -44.92
C VAL A 501 -12.05 13.14 -45.41
N PHE A 502 -11.10 12.74 -44.59
CA PHE A 502 -10.28 11.55 -44.85
C PHE A 502 -11.02 10.31 -44.35
N ILE A 503 -11.06 9.29 -45.21
CA ILE A 503 -11.63 7.99 -44.85
C ILE A 503 -10.73 7.32 -43.81
N PRO A 504 -11.22 6.96 -42.61
CA PRO A 504 -10.41 6.26 -41.63
C PRO A 504 -9.85 4.95 -42.13
N LEU A 505 -8.62 4.59 -41.74
CA LEU A 505 -7.99 3.31 -42.12
C LEU A 505 -8.75 2.09 -41.62
N SER A 506 -9.44 2.22 -40.50
CA SER A 506 -10.23 1.17 -39.83
C SER A 506 -11.68 1.08 -40.35
N VAL A 507 -12.09 1.84 -41.36
CA VAL A 507 -13.44 1.80 -41.91
C VAL A 507 -13.77 0.40 -42.43
N GLU A 508 -15.01 -0.04 -42.25
CA GLU A 508 -15.51 -1.30 -42.82
C GLU A 508 -15.55 -1.24 -44.34
N ARG A 509 -15.02 -2.29 -45.00
CA ARG A 509 -15.00 -2.39 -46.43
C ARG A 509 -16.35 -2.82 -46.99
N GLY A 510 -16.62 -2.46 -48.27
CA GLY A 510 -17.85 -2.78 -48.96
C GLY A 510 -18.79 -1.59 -49.04
N ILE A 511 -20.06 -1.87 -49.38
CA ILE A 511 -21.07 -0.82 -49.60
C ILE A 511 -21.70 -0.45 -48.27
N GLY A 512 -21.60 0.82 -47.90
CA GLY A 512 -22.20 1.37 -46.69
C GLY A 512 -22.65 2.79 -46.87
N VAL A 513 -23.13 3.43 -45.82
CA VAL A 513 -23.54 4.83 -45.79
C VAL A 513 -22.72 5.59 -44.75
N ILE A 514 -22.41 6.84 -45.01
CA ILE A 514 -21.84 7.75 -44.02
C ILE A 514 -22.99 8.43 -43.29
N THR A 515 -23.00 8.43 -41.98
CA THR A 515 -23.97 9.13 -41.14
C THR A 515 -23.38 10.48 -40.75
N LEU A 516 -24.05 11.56 -41.09
CA LEU A 516 -23.71 12.91 -40.70
C LEU A 516 -24.66 13.32 -39.55
N ILE A 517 -24.11 13.79 -38.44
CA ILE A 517 -24.89 14.25 -37.29
C ILE A 517 -24.79 15.75 -37.23
N THR A 518 -25.93 16.39 -37.20
CA THR A 518 -26.05 17.85 -37.12
C THR A 518 -25.89 18.35 -35.68
N VAL A 519 -25.77 19.67 -35.55
CA VAL A 519 -25.64 20.37 -34.27
C VAL A 519 -26.81 20.15 -33.30
N ASP A 520 -27.98 19.82 -33.81
CA ASP A 520 -29.19 19.47 -33.05
C ASP A 520 -29.47 17.96 -32.96
N ASN A 521 -28.47 17.14 -33.26
CA ASN A 521 -28.52 15.69 -33.27
C ASN A 521 -29.46 15.04 -34.31
N GLU A 522 -29.83 15.74 -35.37
CA GLU A 522 -30.47 15.10 -36.49
C GLU A 522 -29.44 14.26 -37.27
N MET A 523 -29.92 13.12 -37.81
CA MET A 523 -29.07 12.21 -38.62
C MET A 523 -29.39 12.41 -40.10
N VAL A 524 -28.37 12.73 -40.88
CA VAL A 524 -28.43 12.80 -42.34
C VAL A 524 -27.63 11.64 -42.91
N LEU A 525 -28.27 10.77 -43.69
CA LEU A 525 -27.60 9.62 -44.31
C LEU A 525 -27.10 10.01 -45.70
N SER A 526 -25.85 9.62 -46.01
CA SER A 526 -25.29 9.81 -47.33
C SER A 526 -25.89 8.84 -48.38
N PRO A 527 -25.77 9.13 -49.66
CA PRO A 527 -25.82 8.08 -50.69
C PRO A 527 -24.85 6.95 -50.35
N PRO A 528 -25.11 5.70 -50.81
CA PRO A 528 -24.20 4.59 -50.61
C PRO A 528 -22.79 4.86 -51.21
N ILE A 529 -21.77 4.51 -50.45
CA ILE A 529 -20.36 4.57 -50.86
C ILE A 529 -19.76 3.17 -50.77
N ASN A 530 -19.02 2.74 -51.75
CA ASN A 530 -18.28 1.49 -51.76
C ASN A 530 -16.83 1.71 -51.24
N ILE A 531 -16.50 1.29 -50.05
CA ILE A 531 -15.15 1.36 -49.50
C ILE A 531 -14.34 0.19 -50.06
N GLN A 532 -13.40 0.50 -50.92
CA GLN A 532 -12.53 -0.47 -51.63
C GLN A 532 -11.24 -0.72 -50.84
N GLY A 533 -10.58 -1.89 -51.19
CA GLY A 533 -9.25 -2.21 -50.71
C GLY A 533 -9.20 -3.28 -49.63
N VAL A 534 -8.00 -3.52 -49.12
CA VAL A 534 -7.70 -4.52 -48.09
C VAL A 534 -7.41 -3.87 -46.77
N ASP A 535 -7.55 -4.65 -45.68
CA ASP A 535 -7.12 -4.21 -44.35
C ASP A 535 -5.59 -4.10 -44.34
N PRO A 536 -5.03 -3.03 -43.77
CA PRO A 536 -3.59 -2.94 -43.58
C PRO A 536 -3.10 -4.08 -42.68
N VAL A 537 -1.90 -4.59 -42.98
CA VAL A 537 -1.25 -5.58 -42.13
C VAL A 537 -0.85 -4.90 -40.80
N ALA A 538 -1.53 -5.20 -39.72
CA ALA A 538 -1.30 -4.56 -38.43
C ALA A 538 0.03 -5.00 -37.80
N ASP A 539 0.38 -6.29 -37.93
CA ASP A 539 1.64 -6.85 -37.41
C ASP A 539 2.27 -7.77 -38.46
N PRO A 540 3.35 -7.32 -39.17
CA PRO A 540 4.06 -8.15 -40.13
C PRO A 540 4.64 -9.45 -39.56
N ALA A 541 4.90 -9.53 -38.25
CA ALA A 541 5.40 -10.74 -37.60
C ALA A 541 4.36 -11.87 -37.55
N LEU A 542 3.08 -11.55 -37.72
CA LEU A 542 1.97 -12.51 -37.75
C LEU A 542 1.56 -12.94 -39.17
N VAL A 543 2.24 -12.44 -40.21
CA VAL A 543 2.06 -12.91 -41.59
C VAL A 543 2.84 -14.19 -41.80
N PHE A 544 2.19 -15.22 -42.33
CA PHE A 544 2.84 -16.52 -42.58
C PHE A 544 2.78 -17.01 -44.02
N PHE A 545 2.00 -16.38 -44.90
CA PHE A 545 2.11 -16.46 -46.36
C PHE A 545 2.00 -15.02 -46.94
N ASN A 546 3.05 -14.54 -47.55
CA ASN A 546 3.06 -13.31 -48.36
C ASN A 546 3.57 -13.52 -49.78
N PHE A 547 3.90 -14.76 -50.11
CA PHE A 547 4.38 -15.23 -51.42
C PHE A 547 5.61 -14.52 -51.98
N ASP A 548 6.21 -13.57 -51.30
CA ASP A 548 7.51 -12.95 -51.57
C ASP A 548 8.66 -13.69 -50.88
N GLY A 549 8.77 -13.58 -49.57
CA GLY A 549 9.78 -14.24 -48.76
C GLY A 549 9.25 -15.41 -47.91
N LEU A 550 7.96 -15.41 -47.60
CA LEU A 550 7.25 -16.48 -46.89
C LEU A 550 6.47 -17.37 -47.87
N ASN A 551 7.18 -18.00 -48.80
CA ASN A 551 6.64 -18.70 -49.97
C ASN A 551 6.98 -20.20 -50.00
N ALA A 552 7.48 -20.78 -48.93
CA ALA A 552 7.78 -22.20 -48.86
C ALA A 552 6.46 -23.01 -48.79
N TRP A 553 5.90 -23.34 -49.96
CA TRP A 553 4.62 -23.99 -50.16
C TRP A 553 4.69 -25.13 -51.14
N TRP A 554 3.70 -25.98 -51.11
CA TRP A 554 3.40 -27.00 -52.13
C TRP A 554 1.87 -27.12 -52.27
N GLY A 555 1.41 -27.53 -53.42
CA GLY A 555 -0.01 -27.67 -53.73
C GLY A 555 -0.24 -28.33 -55.08
N ASP A 556 -1.50 -28.61 -55.42
CA ASP A 556 -1.91 -29.27 -56.66
C ASP A 556 -2.24 -28.27 -57.78
N ALA A 557 -2.49 -27.03 -57.40
CA ALA A 557 -2.98 -25.99 -58.30
C ALA A 557 -2.43 -24.62 -57.95
N GLY A 558 -2.32 -23.73 -58.94
CA GLY A 558 -1.89 -22.37 -58.79
C GLY A 558 -0.39 -22.14 -58.91
N ALA A 559 0.00 -20.89 -58.89
CA ALA A 559 1.39 -20.43 -58.97
C ALA A 559 1.58 -19.11 -58.23
N ILE A 560 2.83 -18.82 -57.85
CA ILE A 560 3.21 -17.49 -57.39
C ILE A 560 3.42 -16.63 -58.61
N GLU A 561 2.71 -15.53 -58.70
CA GLU A 561 2.76 -14.56 -59.80
C GLU A 561 3.03 -13.15 -59.26
N ASN A 562 3.45 -12.23 -60.14
CA ASN A 562 3.66 -10.81 -59.84
C ASN A 562 3.20 -9.91 -60.99
N ASP A 563 2.11 -10.30 -61.68
CA ASP A 563 1.52 -9.51 -62.75
C ASP A 563 1.14 -8.11 -62.23
N PRO A 564 1.69 -7.01 -62.79
CA PRO A 564 1.43 -5.66 -62.35
C PRO A 564 -0.04 -5.24 -62.37
N ASP A 565 -0.84 -5.84 -63.26
CA ASP A 565 -2.28 -5.53 -63.37
C ASP A 565 -3.13 -6.24 -62.33
N LEU A 566 -2.58 -7.23 -61.64
CA LEU A 566 -3.29 -8.06 -60.63
C LEU A 566 -2.71 -8.00 -59.23
N THR A 567 -1.46 -7.51 -59.09
CA THR A 567 -0.83 -7.40 -57.77
C THR A 567 -1.58 -6.44 -56.85
N LEU A 568 -1.53 -6.70 -55.52
CA LEU A 568 -2.14 -5.85 -54.53
C LEU A 568 -1.36 -4.54 -54.32
N ASP A 569 -0.04 -4.64 -54.23
CA ASP A 569 0.85 -3.54 -53.84
C ASP A 569 2.21 -3.56 -54.55
N GLY A 570 2.31 -4.32 -55.63
CA GLY A 570 3.56 -4.54 -56.39
C GLY A 570 4.34 -5.77 -55.93
N SER A 571 3.90 -6.47 -54.90
CA SER A 571 4.46 -7.72 -54.39
C SER A 571 3.92 -8.94 -55.15
N SER A 572 4.50 -10.12 -54.91
CA SER A 572 4.01 -11.38 -55.42
C SER A 572 2.76 -11.85 -54.67
N TYR A 573 1.92 -12.61 -55.34
CA TYR A 573 0.72 -13.19 -54.80
C TYR A 573 0.56 -14.63 -55.32
N PHE A 574 -0.25 -15.44 -54.65
CA PHE A 574 -0.62 -16.76 -55.12
C PHE A 574 -1.88 -16.69 -56.00
N ARG A 575 -1.83 -17.29 -57.18
CA ARG A 575 -2.94 -17.32 -58.12
C ARG A 575 -3.38 -18.73 -58.45
N VAL A 576 -4.68 -18.97 -58.37
CA VAL A 576 -5.34 -20.14 -59.00
C VAL A 576 -6.14 -19.68 -60.21
N ASN A 577 -5.96 -20.34 -61.38
CA ASN A 577 -6.73 -20.05 -62.58
C ASN A 577 -7.01 -21.36 -63.31
N GLN A 578 -7.89 -22.19 -62.73
CA GLN A 578 -8.26 -23.50 -63.32
C GLN A 578 -9.59 -24.03 -62.82
N GLY A 579 -10.11 -25.07 -63.47
CA GLY A 579 -11.21 -25.85 -62.95
C GLY A 579 -10.76 -26.71 -61.76
N CYS A 580 -11.45 -26.59 -60.63
CA CYS A 580 -11.23 -27.37 -59.41
C CYS A 580 -12.40 -28.35 -59.25
N ASN A 581 -12.10 -29.58 -58.88
CA ASN A 581 -13.12 -30.61 -58.69
C ASN A 581 -12.69 -31.56 -57.58
N GLY A 582 -13.48 -31.62 -56.51
CA GLY A 582 -13.10 -32.31 -55.28
C GLY A 582 -11.88 -31.69 -54.62
N TRP A 583 -11.01 -32.51 -54.04
CA TRP A 583 -9.83 -32.05 -53.39
C TRP A 583 -8.79 -31.50 -54.39
N THR A 584 -8.46 -30.23 -54.29
CA THR A 584 -7.45 -29.55 -55.06
C THR A 584 -6.65 -28.64 -54.12
N GLY A 585 -5.42 -29.02 -53.80
CA GLY A 585 -4.54 -28.23 -52.89
C GLY A 585 -4.09 -26.94 -53.55
N PHE A 586 -4.26 -25.81 -52.86
CA PHE A 586 -3.77 -24.52 -53.36
C PHE A 586 -2.34 -24.29 -52.86
N PHE A 587 -2.16 -24.03 -51.59
CA PHE A 587 -0.86 -23.88 -50.98
C PHE A 587 -0.87 -24.40 -49.54
N TRP A 588 0.28 -24.99 -49.22
CA TRP A 588 0.50 -25.57 -47.89
C TRP A 588 1.88 -25.22 -47.42
N ARG A 589 2.03 -25.12 -46.13
CA ARG A 589 3.30 -25.07 -45.44
C ARG A 589 3.40 -26.26 -44.50
N ASN A 590 4.54 -26.94 -44.60
CA ASN A 590 4.86 -28.05 -43.71
C ASN A 590 5.98 -27.60 -42.78
N GLY A 591 5.81 -27.85 -41.48
CA GLY A 591 6.83 -27.57 -40.49
C GLY A 591 6.81 -26.14 -39.93
N GLN A 592 7.81 -25.88 -39.14
CA GLN A 592 7.79 -24.82 -38.10
C GLN A 592 8.20 -23.42 -38.58
N ASN A 593 8.68 -23.27 -39.78
CA ASN A 593 9.32 -22.04 -40.21
C ASN A 593 8.32 -20.89 -40.34
N ASN A 594 8.48 -19.88 -39.49
CA ASN A 594 7.73 -18.62 -39.48
C ASN A 594 6.22 -18.74 -39.27
N PHE A 595 5.74 -19.86 -38.69
CA PHE A 595 4.35 -19.93 -38.26
C PHE A 595 4.20 -19.25 -36.87
N PRO A 596 3.40 -18.19 -36.76
CA PRO A 596 3.35 -17.38 -35.53
C PRO A 596 2.47 -17.94 -34.42
N GLY A 597 2.10 -19.24 -34.49
CA GLY A 597 1.19 -19.87 -33.55
C GLY A 597 1.62 -19.77 -32.08
N ALA A 598 2.93 -19.85 -31.82
CA ALA A 598 3.46 -19.74 -30.45
C ALA A 598 3.24 -18.35 -29.84
N THR A 599 3.21 -17.29 -30.66
CA THR A 599 2.96 -15.91 -30.20
C THR A 599 1.51 -15.75 -29.69
N ILE A 600 0.58 -16.49 -30.29
CA ILE A 600 -0.85 -16.42 -29.95
C ILE A 600 -1.20 -17.43 -28.85
N GLY A 601 -0.65 -18.66 -28.94
CA GLY A 601 -0.87 -19.74 -27.98
C GLY A 601 -2.35 -20.03 -27.75
N THR A 602 -2.79 -19.99 -26.50
CA THR A 602 -4.17 -20.25 -26.09
C THR A 602 -5.12 -19.06 -26.25
N ASN A 603 -4.63 -17.91 -26.72
CA ASN A 603 -5.43 -16.69 -26.85
C ASN A 603 -6.34 -16.65 -28.09
N ILE A 604 -6.92 -17.78 -28.44
CA ILE A 604 -7.69 -18.02 -29.67
C ILE A 604 -8.87 -17.07 -29.83
N ALA A 605 -9.56 -16.76 -28.73
CA ALA A 605 -10.79 -15.95 -28.76
C ALA A 605 -10.55 -14.50 -29.19
N ASN A 606 -9.32 -14.01 -29.08
CA ASN A 606 -8.96 -12.62 -29.39
C ASN A 606 -8.20 -12.48 -30.71
N TYR A 607 -8.19 -13.54 -31.55
CA TYR A 607 -7.49 -13.51 -32.83
C TYR A 607 -8.32 -14.07 -33.97
N VAL A 608 -8.03 -13.58 -35.17
CA VAL A 608 -8.64 -14.00 -36.43
C VAL A 608 -7.57 -14.44 -37.42
N LEU A 609 -7.93 -15.33 -38.34
CA LEU A 609 -7.19 -15.54 -39.60
C LEU A 609 -7.70 -14.50 -40.61
N LYS A 610 -6.79 -13.72 -41.18
CA LYS A 610 -7.07 -12.84 -42.33
C LYS A 610 -6.27 -13.28 -43.56
N PHE A 611 -6.85 -13.09 -44.73
CA PHE A 611 -6.17 -13.17 -45.97
C PHE A 611 -6.77 -12.20 -46.97
N ASP A 612 -5.93 -11.65 -47.86
CA ASP A 612 -6.38 -10.78 -48.91
C ASP A 612 -6.66 -11.60 -50.15
N ILE A 613 -7.81 -11.35 -50.80
CA ILE A 613 -8.25 -12.13 -51.98
C ILE A 613 -8.82 -11.19 -53.04
N ASN A 614 -8.52 -11.54 -54.32
CA ASN A 614 -9.15 -10.93 -55.49
C ASN A 614 -9.72 -12.05 -56.35
N VAL A 615 -11.05 -12.21 -56.35
CA VAL A 615 -11.77 -13.23 -57.15
C VAL A 615 -12.16 -12.64 -58.49
N LEU A 616 -11.43 -13.04 -59.54
CA LEU A 616 -11.49 -12.46 -60.87
C LEU A 616 -12.65 -12.99 -61.73
N SER A 617 -13.22 -14.15 -61.37
CA SER A 617 -14.41 -14.70 -61.99
C SER A 617 -15.31 -15.41 -60.96
N PRO A 618 -16.65 -15.44 -61.15
CA PRO A 618 -17.54 -15.94 -60.15
C PRO A 618 -17.29 -17.40 -59.73
N ILE A 619 -17.08 -17.66 -58.46
CA ILE A 619 -17.05 -18.99 -57.84
C ILE A 619 -18.45 -19.38 -57.50
N THR A 620 -18.89 -20.62 -57.89
CA THR A 620 -20.28 -21.04 -57.77
C THR A 620 -20.47 -22.30 -56.91
N GLY A 621 -19.39 -22.96 -56.47
CA GLY A 621 -19.49 -24.23 -55.74
C GLY A 621 -18.17 -24.62 -55.07
N GLY A 622 -18.23 -25.71 -54.27
CA GLY A 622 -17.12 -26.15 -53.47
C GLY A 622 -16.91 -25.30 -52.25
N GLU A 623 -15.76 -25.39 -51.65
CA GLU A 623 -15.34 -24.59 -50.51
C GLU A 623 -13.83 -24.32 -50.50
N PHE A 624 -13.38 -23.25 -49.92
CA PHE A 624 -11.97 -23.09 -49.55
C PHE A 624 -11.79 -23.63 -48.14
N ALA A 625 -11.23 -24.84 -48.06
CA ALA A 625 -11.02 -25.56 -46.82
C ALA A 625 -9.68 -25.12 -46.18
N TRP A 626 -9.72 -24.25 -45.24
CA TRP A 626 -8.57 -23.84 -44.44
C TRP A 626 -8.25 -24.88 -43.38
N ARG A 627 -6.98 -25.23 -43.25
CA ARG A 627 -6.49 -26.27 -42.35
C ARG A 627 -5.42 -25.74 -41.40
N LEU A 628 -5.54 -26.13 -40.15
CA LEU A 628 -4.53 -25.93 -39.10
C LEU A 628 -4.30 -27.29 -38.42
N LYS A 629 -3.16 -27.94 -38.67
CA LYS A 629 -2.87 -29.28 -38.18
C LYS A 629 -1.64 -29.32 -37.30
N GLY A 630 -1.72 -30.06 -36.21
CA GLY A 630 -0.61 -30.30 -35.29
C GLY A 630 -0.95 -31.33 -34.24
N SER A 631 -0.18 -31.32 -33.15
CA SER A 631 -0.29 -32.32 -32.08
C SER A 631 -1.64 -32.36 -31.35
N SER A 632 -2.39 -31.25 -31.33
CA SER A 632 -3.69 -31.16 -30.70
C SER A 632 -4.86 -31.57 -31.58
N GLY A 633 -4.65 -31.68 -32.89
CA GLY A 633 -5.70 -32.09 -33.85
C GLY A 633 -5.48 -31.58 -35.26
N ASP A 634 -6.48 -31.87 -36.09
CA ASP A 634 -6.57 -31.47 -37.49
C ASP A 634 -7.82 -30.58 -37.62
N PHE A 635 -7.62 -29.25 -37.49
CA PHE A 635 -8.68 -28.26 -37.40
C PHE A 635 -8.97 -27.65 -38.75
N TRP A 636 -10.26 -27.54 -39.09
CA TRP A 636 -10.73 -27.10 -40.38
C TRP A 636 -11.74 -25.96 -40.26
N TYR A 637 -11.71 -25.07 -41.26
CA TYR A 637 -12.74 -24.07 -41.53
C TYR A 637 -13.09 -24.03 -43.02
N SER A 638 -14.39 -24.06 -43.33
CA SER A 638 -14.91 -24.02 -44.68
C SER A 638 -15.36 -22.62 -45.05
N TRP A 639 -14.59 -21.92 -45.85
CA TRP A 639 -14.96 -20.61 -46.40
C TRP A 639 -15.67 -20.79 -47.73
N LYS A 640 -16.96 -20.41 -47.81
CA LYS A 640 -17.85 -20.66 -48.96
C LYS A 640 -18.98 -19.63 -49.06
N PRO A 641 -18.70 -18.33 -49.23
CA PRO A 641 -19.70 -17.27 -49.25
C PRO A 641 -20.75 -17.45 -50.37
N TRP A 642 -20.42 -18.14 -51.47
CA TRP A 642 -21.36 -18.43 -52.56
C TRP A 642 -22.56 -19.28 -52.15
N GLU A 643 -22.57 -19.97 -51.04
CA GLU A 643 -23.74 -20.70 -50.57
C GLU A 643 -24.84 -19.74 -50.07
N SER A 644 -24.51 -18.60 -49.49
CA SER A 644 -25.44 -17.62 -48.99
C SER A 644 -25.66 -16.42 -49.93
N GLU A 645 -24.63 -16.03 -50.70
CA GLU A 645 -24.62 -14.79 -51.48
C GLU A 645 -24.83 -15.04 -52.99
N GLY A 646 -24.82 -16.31 -53.42
CA GLY A 646 -24.80 -16.69 -54.84
C GLY A 646 -23.39 -16.61 -55.47
N PRO A 647 -23.27 -16.61 -56.78
CA PRO A 647 -21.97 -16.59 -57.44
C PRO A 647 -21.06 -15.48 -56.91
N TYR A 648 -19.94 -15.86 -56.29
CA TYR A 648 -19.09 -14.95 -55.56
C TYR A 648 -17.92 -14.44 -56.39
N GLN A 649 -17.82 -13.12 -56.54
CA GLN A 649 -16.75 -12.44 -57.24
C GLN A 649 -16.45 -11.13 -56.50
N THR A 650 -15.18 -10.70 -56.46
CA THR A 650 -14.80 -9.45 -55.83
C THR A 650 -14.62 -8.33 -56.86
N ASN A 651 -14.74 -7.08 -56.38
CA ASN A 651 -14.36 -5.92 -57.21
C ASN A 651 -12.98 -5.44 -56.77
N GLY A 652 -11.93 -6.16 -57.21
CA GLY A 652 -10.57 -5.99 -56.74
C GLY A 652 -10.26 -6.76 -55.46
N TRP A 653 -9.15 -6.43 -54.84
CA TRP A 653 -8.69 -7.06 -53.62
C TRP A 653 -9.54 -6.66 -52.40
N ILE A 654 -9.87 -7.65 -51.60
CA ILE A 654 -10.55 -7.48 -50.31
C ILE A 654 -9.89 -8.37 -49.23
N THR A 655 -10.03 -8.03 -47.98
CA THR A 655 -9.61 -8.87 -46.86
C THR A 655 -10.77 -9.73 -46.34
N ILE A 656 -10.54 -11.02 -46.21
CA ILE A 656 -11.45 -11.95 -45.54
C ILE A 656 -10.98 -12.18 -44.12
N THR A 657 -11.91 -12.17 -43.19
CA THR A 657 -11.66 -12.36 -41.75
C THR A 657 -12.39 -13.58 -41.24
N ILE A 658 -11.68 -14.52 -40.63
CA ILE A 658 -12.18 -15.77 -40.06
C ILE A 658 -11.78 -15.84 -38.59
N PRO A 659 -12.73 -15.84 -37.64
CA PRO A 659 -12.40 -16.03 -36.22
C PRO A 659 -11.72 -17.38 -36.00
N LEU A 660 -10.61 -17.42 -35.25
CA LEU A 660 -9.93 -18.68 -34.93
C LEU A 660 -10.80 -19.64 -34.14
N THR A 661 -11.82 -19.14 -33.45
CA THR A 661 -12.85 -19.92 -32.77
C THR A 661 -13.75 -20.71 -33.72
N GLN A 662 -13.69 -20.49 -35.02
CA GLN A 662 -14.44 -21.21 -36.05
C GLN A 662 -13.70 -22.45 -36.59
N PHE A 663 -12.49 -22.74 -36.14
CA PHE A 663 -11.73 -23.92 -36.54
C PHE A 663 -12.02 -25.11 -35.61
N TYR A 664 -12.42 -26.25 -36.23
CA TYR A 664 -12.82 -27.44 -35.49
C TYR A 664 -12.15 -28.72 -36.01
N ALA A 665 -11.85 -29.65 -35.09
CA ALA A 665 -11.40 -31.02 -35.34
C ALA A 665 -12.36 -31.99 -34.68
N GLY A 666 -13.18 -32.74 -35.49
CA GLY A 666 -14.13 -33.74 -34.94
C GLY A 666 -15.10 -33.16 -33.90
N GLY A 667 -15.51 -31.89 -34.04
CA GLY A 667 -16.41 -31.20 -33.10
C GLY A 667 -15.69 -30.50 -31.94
N VAL A 668 -14.38 -30.64 -31.80
CA VAL A 668 -13.55 -29.93 -30.82
C VAL A 668 -13.03 -28.66 -31.44
N GLN A 669 -13.23 -27.51 -30.78
CA GLN A 669 -12.72 -26.20 -31.21
C GLN A 669 -11.21 -26.12 -31.02
N LEU A 670 -10.53 -25.39 -31.88
CA LEU A 670 -9.10 -25.02 -31.70
C LEU A 670 -8.92 -24.29 -30.38
N GLY A 671 -8.05 -24.83 -29.50
CA GLY A 671 -7.80 -24.28 -28.17
C GLY A 671 -6.43 -23.65 -27.97
N ASP A 672 -5.43 -24.08 -28.78
CA ASP A 672 -4.06 -23.61 -28.65
C ASP A 672 -3.35 -23.63 -30.01
N LEU A 673 -3.04 -22.45 -30.54
CA LEU A 673 -2.39 -22.29 -31.85
C LEU A 673 -0.91 -22.69 -31.82
N SER A 674 -0.26 -22.72 -30.66
CA SER A 674 1.13 -23.18 -30.53
C SER A 674 1.30 -24.67 -30.80
N THR A 675 0.23 -25.43 -30.76
CA THR A 675 0.20 -26.87 -31.04
C THR A 675 0.14 -27.20 -32.54
N ILE A 676 -0.11 -26.20 -33.39
CA ILE A 676 -0.14 -26.33 -34.86
C ILE A 676 1.31 -26.36 -35.37
N THR A 677 1.82 -27.55 -35.61
CA THR A 677 3.23 -27.80 -35.89
C THR A 677 3.48 -28.66 -37.17
N GLU A 678 2.41 -29.12 -37.81
CA GLU A 678 2.52 -30.00 -38.96
C GLU A 678 2.19 -29.28 -40.28
N ASP A 679 0.90 -29.13 -40.59
CA ASP A 679 0.41 -28.54 -41.82
C ASP A 679 -0.52 -27.36 -41.60
N PHE A 680 -0.40 -26.32 -42.37
CA PHE A 680 -1.37 -25.24 -42.48
C PHE A 680 -1.42 -24.69 -43.90
N GLY A 681 -2.63 -24.37 -44.34
CA GLY A 681 -2.86 -23.90 -45.70
C GLY A 681 -4.31 -24.00 -46.12
N VAL A 682 -4.56 -24.02 -47.40
CA VAL A 682 -5.90 -24.06 -47.98
C VAL A 682 -5.98 -24.94 -49.20
N ALA A 683 -7.09 -25.65 -49.35
CA ALA A 683 -7.46 -26.41 -50.52
C ALA A 683 -8.87 -26.05 -51.01
N PHE A 684 -9.16 -26.24 -52.27
CA PHE A 684 -10.55 -26.36 -52.73
C PHE A 684 -11.05 -27.78 -52.46
N ASN A 685 -12.28 -27.87 -51.99
CA ASN A 685 -12.88 -29.18 -51.64
C ASN A 685 -14.40 -29.17 -51.81
N ASN A 686 -15.05 -30.35 -51.63
CA ASN A 686 -16.49 -30.56 -51.53
C ASN A 686 -17.34 -29.98 -52.69
N GLY A 687 -16.84 -30.01 -53.92
CA GLY A 687 -17.63 -29.53 -55.07
C GLY A 687 -16.79 -29.34 -56.30
N SER A 688 -17.33 -28.60 -57.26
CA SER A 688 -16.62 -28.20 -58.46
C SER A 688 -16.91 -26.72 -58.80
N SER A 689 -15.89 -25.99 -59.22
CA SER A 689 -16.00 -24.65 -59.74
C SER A 689 -14.76 -24.30 -60.52
N THR A 690 -14.87 -23.35 -61.46
CA THR A 690 -13.69 -22.69 -62.01
C THR A 690 -13.27 -21.63 -60.99
N VAL A 691 -12.06 -21.75 -60.47
CA VAL A 691 -11.46 -20.77 -59.57
C VAL A 691 -10.47 -19.91 -60.35
N ASN A 692 -10.73 -18.62 -60.43
CA ASN A 692 -9.79 -17.62 -60.89
C ASN A 692 -9.67 -16.55 -59.82
N ALA A 693 -8.69 -16.75 -58.92
CA ALA A 693 -8.52 -15.93 -57.73
C ALA A 693 -7.05 -15.73 -57.40
N CYS A 694 -6.73 -14.56 -56.90
CA CYS A 694 -5.44 -14.20 -56.33
C CYS A 694 -5.56 -14.11 -54.81
N ILE A 695 -4.59 -14.65 -54.07
CA ILE A 695 -4.56 -14.64 -52.58
C ILE A 695 -3.20 -14.11 -52.13
N ASP A 696 -3.22 -13.27 -51.09
CA ASP A 696 -2.01 -12.70 -50.49
C ASP A 696 -2.19 -12.44 -48.99
N ASN A 697 -1.11 -12.09 -48.31
CA ASN A 697 -1.06 -11.61 -46.91
C ASN A 697 -1.86 -12.46 -45.93
N VAL A 698 -1.67 -13.77 -45.97
CA VAL A 698 -2.31 -14.68 -45.01
C VAL A 698 -1.64 -14.47 -43.65
N ARG A 699 -2.43 -14.03 -42.68
CA ARG A 699 -1.95 -13.58 -41.37
C ARG A 699 -2.92 -13.86 -40.26
N PHE A 700 -2.39 -13.87 -39.04
CA PHE A 700 -3.24 -13.72 -37.85
C PHE A 700 -3.26 -12.24 -37.41
N GLU A 701 -4.37 -11.82 -36.84
CA GLU A 701 -4.55 -10.46 -36.38
C GLU A 701 -5.38 -10.45 -35.12
N ALA A 702 -5.07 -9.57 -34.16
CA ALA A 702 -5.86 -9.38 -32.96
C ALA A 702 -7.20 -8.68 -33.29
N LEU A 703 -8.28 -9.09 -32.62
CA LEU A 703 -9.62 -8.50 -32.75
C LEU A 703 -9.70 -7.09 -32.15
#